data_da1b46097205a6a215f8fe6920443216
#
_entry.id   da1b46097205a6a215f8fe6920443216
#
_cell.length_a   1.000
_cell.length_b   1.000
_cell.length_c   1.000
_cell.angle_alpha   90.00
_cell.angle_beta   90.00
_cell.angle_gamma   90.00
#
_symmetry.space_group_name_H-M   'P 1'
#
loop_
_entity.id
_entity.type
_entity.pdbx_description
1 polymer ?
#
loop_
_entity_poly.entity_id
_entity_poly.type
_entity_poly.pdbx_seq_one_letter_code
_entity_poly.pdbx_strand_id
1 'polypeptide(L)'
;MDTSETGLEKIIVDWLRDKNGYEQATPHDYNKTFALVESWVERFVTATQPDKVKESMCFASPSERLKFFTRLSGEIGKRGVVDVLRKGYKFNGNTFDLYYPLPSQLNPSAKAAYKQNIFGVIRQVMYSTQNTNEIDFVVFINGLPLATFELKNNYTGQTYENAIKQYQTERDPKDLLLQKKRCAVHFAVDDQQVWMCTALAGKDSWFLPFNRGVNGGAGNPIVEKDTMTSYLWKDVFTKATLSNIIENFAQVIVSKEKDKASKQMKTKEVVIWPRYHQLDVVRSLVAHTKTHAIGRRYLIQHSAGSGKSNSITWLAYQLVTLLQKQEPFFDSVIVVTDRVNLDKQMRDNINAFQRLSNVVGWADKSDTLRQLLQGGKKIIVSTINKFSFILDEIGCSLKDKRFAIIIDEAHSSQNGAMSANLATGLSGNAVPKPYVLPEDTGYMMAAENGPGVEWEPEEEDTEDKIHKILKGRKLAKNADYYAFTATPKNKTLEMFGEKSYDANGEVTFKPFHEYTMKQAIEEGFILDVLKYYTPYKSYYRILKATKDDPRYDKKKAQGKLRAYVEAQPETIEKKAEIIVEHFCKKVYMKIGGKARAMLVTSSIERAIEFYKVITRMLEERNSPYRAIVAFTDKVIDGKLVTESSLNGFPSAEIESRMEEEPYRILVVANKYQTGYDQPLLHTMYVDKQLSSVKAVQTLSRLNRCHPKKQDTFVLDFANDPEVIKQSFQEYYKTTVLVGESDVNKLNDLTEKIEGYNFYVQDDIDKVVELKLSGSDEDRPNIDAILYGVTRRFKEELEEDEQIDCKSAIKNFCRCYPYFSAIMPFESPDWEKQYVFYSLLVKKLPKLKIDDCTDGLLDNVDFDKYRMVKEEERQLVLENENAEVKPVPVGLGMGMPQPEMEVLSNIVKDFNELFGNIDWKNRDEVQRQINELPKRIASSVDFVNAVKNGDRQVAQITFNDDMVAIVAAMLEEKTEFVQTYFNNPDFQNFVNARVYQAAVSQLR
;
A
#
# COMPACT_ATOMS: atom_id res chain seq x y z
N MET A 1 31.28 8.06 -32.58
CA MET A 1 30.16 7.14 -32.33
C MET A 1 29.17 7.38 -33.46
N ASP A 2 28.72 6.35 -34.15
CA ASP A 2 27.67 6.48 -35.17
C ASP A 2 26.35 6.79 -34.45
N THR A 3 25.82 7.99 -34.67
CA THR A 3 24.61 8.50 -34.02
C THR A 3 23.32 8.19 -34.78
N SER A 4 23.42 7.35 -35.84
CA SER A 4 22.26 6.88 -36.60
C SER A 4 21.48 5.78 -35.86
N GLU A 5 20.23 5.54 -36.23
CA GLU A 5 19.43 4.41 -35.76
C GLU A 5 20.15 3.08 -36.03
N THR A 6 20.74 2.94 -37.19
CA THR A 6 21.59 1.80 -37.59
C THR A 6 22.84 1.67 -36.70
N GLY A 7 23.36 2.76 -36.17
CA GLY A 7 24.47 2.79 -35.21
C GLY A 7 24.10 2.17 -33.86
N LEU A 8 22.94 2.54 -33.30
CA LEU A 8 22.44 1.97 -32.03
C LEU A 8 22.16 0.47 -32.19
N GLU A 9 21.48 0.07 -33.25
CA GLU A 9 21.21 -1.34 -33.58
C GLU A 9 22.50 -2.17 -33.62
N LYS A 10 23.51 -1.65 -34.33
CA LYS A 10 24.81 -2.31 -34.43
C LYS A 10 25.49 -2.45 -33.08
N ILE A 11 25.50 -1.40 -32.25
CA ILE A 11 26.10 -1.44 -30.91
C ILE A 11 25.44 -2.56 -30.05
N ILE A 12 24.12 -2.65 -30.09
CA ILE A 12 23.37 -3.65 -29.31
C ILE A 12 23.71 -5.06 -29.84
N VAL A 13 23.60 -5.31 -31.13
CA VAL A 13 23.79 -6.63 -31.70
C VAL A 13 25.24 -7.09 -31.59
N ASP A 14 26.22 -6.21 -31.81
CA ASP A 14 27.64 -6.51 -31.61
C ASP A 14 27.91 -6.86 -30.14
N TRP A 15 27.30 -6.16 -29.17
CA TRP A 15 27.43 -6.51 -27.77
C TRP A 15 26.83 -7.88 -27.45
N LEU A 16 25.62 -8.16 -27.94
CA LEU A 16 24.96 -9.45 -27.76
C LEU A 16 25.82 -10.60 -28.32
N ARG A 17 26.40 -10.42 -29.52
CA ARG A 17 27.27 -11.40 -30.14
C ARG A 17 28.60 -11.55 -29.40
N ASP A 18 29.34 -10.43 -29.23
CA ASP A 18 30.74 -10.50 -28.81
C ASP A 18 30.94 -10.61 -27.31
N LYS A 19 30.01 -10.07 -26.50
CA LYS A 19 30.09 -10.09 -25.04
C LYS A 19 29.14 -11.10 -24.40
N ASN A 20 27.91 -11.18 -24.90
CA ASN A 20 26.93 -12.12 -24.35
C ASN A 20 26.98 -13.50 -25.03
N GLY A 21 27.76 -13.65 -26.13
CA GLY A 21 27.96 -14.91 -26.84
C GLY A 21 26.72 -15.39 -27.58
N TYR A 22 25.91 -14.48 -28.10
CA TYR A 22 24.78 -14.83 -28.98
C TYR A 22 25.30 -15.20 -30.36
N GLU A 23 24.58 -16.07 -31.04
CA GLU A 23 24.81 -16.34 -32.45
C GLU A 23 24.04 -15.34 -33.28
N GLN A 24 24.70 -14.73 -34.27
CA GLN A 24 24.04 -13.84 -35.24
C GLN A 24 23.79 -14.61 -36.53
N ALA A 25 22.54 -14.63 -36.99
CA ALA A 25 22.15 -15.14 -38.30
C ALA A 25 21.70 -14.00 -39.21
N THR A 26 21.47 -14.33 -40.48
CA THR A 26 21.00 -13.39 -41.50
C THR A 26 19.48 -13.39 -41.60
N PRO A 27 18.84 -12.34 -42.16
CA PRO A 27 17.39 -12.33 -42.40
C PRO A 27 16.88 -13.50 -43.22
N HIS A 28 17.72 -14.10 -44.07
CA HIS A 28 17.38 -15.25 -44.92
C HIS A 28 17.21 -16.57 -44.12
N ASP A 29 17.81 -16.66 -42.93
CA ASP A 29 17.71 -17.84 -42.06
C ASP A 29 16.36 -17.90 -41.36
N TYR A 30 15.62 -16.79 -41.34
CA TYR A 30 14.30 -16.71 -40.72
C TYR A 30 13.18 -17.16 -41.67
N ASN A 31 12.39 -18.14 -41.26
CA ASN A 31 11.25 -18.60 -42.00
C ASN A 31 9.94 -17.89 -41.57
N LYS A 32 9.44 -16.99 -42.44
CA LYS A 32 8.20 -16.22 -42.21
C LYS A 32 6.96 -17.09 -42.03
N THR A 33 6.90 -18.26 -42.70
CA THR A 33 5.73 -19.17 -42.64
C THR A 33 5.55 -19.81 -41.28
N PHE A 34 6.61 -20.02 -40.53
CA PHE A 34 6.58 -20.62 -39.22
C PHE A 34 6.91 -19.63 -38.10
N ALA A 35 7.44 -18.46 -38.42
CA ALA A 35 8.04 -17.51 -37.53
C ALA A 35 9.16 -18.17 -36.65
N LEU A 36 10.07 -18.90 -37.26
CA LEU A 36 11.13 -19.66 -36.62
C LEU A 36 12.45 -19.54 -37.42
N VAL A 37 13.58 -19.86 -36.77
CA VAL A 37 14.85 -20.17 -37.40
C VAL A 37 15.02 -21.69 -37.39
N GLU A 38 14.59 -22.34 -38.45
CA GLU A 38 14.52 -23.80 -38.54
C GLU A 38 15.88 -24.46 -38.33
N SER A 39 16.97 -23.91 -38.89
CA SER A 39 18.33 -24.44 -38.77
C SER A 39 18.79 -24.51 -37.32
N TRP A 40 18.42 -23.54 -36.48
CA TRP A 40 18.74 -23.53 -35.06
C TRP A 40 17.92 -24.57 -34.28
N VAL A 41 16.63 -24.70 -34.56
CA VAL A 41 15.77 -25.72 -33.96
C VAL A 41 16.32 -27.12 -34.29
N GLU A 42 16.57 -27.40 -35.56
CA GLU A 42 17.07 -28.70 -36.03
C GLU A 42 18.43 -29.04 -35.41
N ARG A 43 19.38 -28.08 -35.42
CA ARG A 43 20.69 -28.23 -34.80
C ARG A 43 20.59 -28.53 -33.31
N PHE A 44 19.79 -27.76 -32.57
CA PHE A 44 19.59 -27.95 -31.14
C PHE A 44 19.00 -29.31 -30.83
N VAL A 45 17.89 -29.68 -31.49
CA VAL A 45 17.17 -30.94 -31.22
C VAL A 45 18.02 -32.14 -31.61
N THR A 46 18.75 -32.10 -32.74
CA THR A 46 19.63 -33.18 -33.21
C THR A 46 20.83 -33.36 -32.27
N ALA A 47 21.44 -32.28 -31.82
CA ALA A 47 22.60 -32.33 -30.93
C ALA A 47 22.24 -32.83 -29.51
N THR A 48 21.03 -32.52 -29.03
CA THR A 48 20.66 -32.78 -27.64
C THR A 48 19.76 -33.99 -27.45
N GLN A 49 19.04 -34.45 -28.48
CA GLN A 49 18.03 -35.53 -28.40
C GLN A 49 18.08 -36.44 -29.66
N PRO A 50 19.27 -36.96 -30.03
CA PRO A 50 19.44 -37.71 -31.28
C PRO A 50 18.55 -38.99 -31.37
N ASP A 51 18.28 -39.65 -30.22
CA ASP A 51 17.44 -40.84 -30.18
C ASP A 51 15.99 -40.51 -30.52
N LYS A 52 15.44 -39.42 -29.93
CA LYS A 52 14.07 -38.94 -30.24
C LYS A 52 13.93 -38.51 -31.69
N VAL A 53 14.98 -37.88 -32.26
CA VAL A 53 15.03 -37.51 -33.69
C VAL A 53 14.94 -38.73 -34.56
N LYS A 54 15.73 -39.77 -34.25
CA LYS A 54 15.74 -41.03 -34.98
C LYS A 54 14.41 -41.78 -34.87
N GLU A 55 13.86 -41.93 -33.67
CA GLU A 55 12.59 -42.61 -33.42
C GLU A 55 11.41 -41.93 -34.07
N SER A 56 11.34 -40.61 -33.98
CA SER A 56 10.25 -39.82 -34.55
C SER A 56 10.35 -39.63 -36.06
N MET A 57 11.54 -39.85 -36.62
CA MET A 57 11.87 -39.60 -38.03
C MET A 57 11.57 -38.14 -38.48
N CYS A 58 11.62 -37.19 -37.56
CA CYS A 58 11.13 -35.83 -37.78
C CYS A 58 11.87 -35.05 -38.89
N PHE A 59 13.09 -35.42 -39.21
CA PHE A 59 13.92 -34.85 -40.26
C PHE A 59 14.31 -35.87 -41.36
N ALA A 60 13.66 -37.02 -41.41
CA ALA A 60 14.00 -38.09 -42.37
C ALA A 60 13.64 -37.75 -43.82
N SER A 61 12.72 -36.83 -44.05
CA SER A 61 12.31 -36.32 -45.35
C SER A 61 11.84 -34.86 -45.29
N PRO A 62 11.84 -34.14 -46.42
CA PRO A 62 11.27 -32.80 -46.46
C PRO A 62 9.82 -32.70 -45.97
N SER A 63 9.01 -33.72 -46.21
CA SER A 63 7.61 -33.80 -45.78
C SER A 63 7.50 -33.93 -44.25
N GLU A 64 8.31 -34.77 -43.62
CA GLU A 64 8.30 -34.96 -42.15
C GLU A 64 8.87 -33.70 -41.45
N ARG A 65 9.89 -33.08 -42.02
CA ARG A 65 10.44 -31.82 -41.57
C ARG A 65 9.37 -30.69 -41.58
N LEU A 66 8.62 -30.59 -42.70
CA LEU A 66 7.51 -29.63 -42.82
C LEU A 66 6.42 -29.87 -41.76
N LYS A 67 6.04 -31.15 -41.52
CA LYS A 67 5.06 -31.50 -40.48
C LYS A 67 5.54 -31.11 -39.10
N PHE A 68 6.85 -31.36 -38.81
CA PHE A 68 7.46 -31.00 -37.53
C PHE A 68 7.36 -29.52 -37.25
N PHE A 69 7.79 -28.65 -38.18
CA PHE A 69 7.75 -27.18 -38.02
C PHE A 69 6.33 -26.61 -38.04
N THR A 70 5.43 -27.15 -38.88
CA THR A 70 4.01 -26.76 -38.88
C THR A 70 3.38 -27.00 -37.52
N ARG A 71 3.63 -28.18 -36.93
CA ARG A 71 3.08 -28.54 -35.63
C ARG A 71 3.71 -27.71 -34.51
N LEU A 72 5.04 -27.49 -34.52
CA LEU A 72 5.74 -26.65 -33.56
C LEU A 72 5.21 -25.21 -33.59
N SER A 73 5.09 -24.62 -34.79
CA SER A 73 4.51 -23.28 -34.96
C SER A 73 3.08 -23.19 -34.42
N GLY A 74 2.26 -24.22 -34.68
CA GLY A 74 0.90 -24.34 -34.14
C GLY A 74 0.85 -24.43 -32.62
N GLU A 75 1.75 -25.19 -32.02
CA GLU A 75 1.85 -25.32 -30.54
C GLU A 75 2.28 -23.99 -29.88
N ILE A 76 3.20 -23.23 -30.48
CA ILE A 76 3.56 -21.91 -29.99
C ILE A 76 2.34 -20.98 -30.03
N GLY A 77 1.55 -21.01 -31.11
CA GLY A 77 0.33 -20.20 -31.21
C GLY A 77 -0.70 -20.54 -30.13
N LYS A 78 -0.83 -21.82 -29.76
CA LYS A 78 -1.77 -22.27 -28.71
C LYS A 78 -1.30 -21.96 -27.30
N ARG A 79 -0.08 -22.32 -26.97
CA ARG A 79 0.47 -22.33 -25.61
C ARG A 79 1.33 -21.12 -25.27
N GLY A 80 1.89 -20.49 -26.28
CA GLY A 80 2.88 -19.41 -26.17
C GLY A 80 4.33 -19.93 -26.14
N VAL A 81 5.24 -19.08 -26.62
CA VAL A 81 6.68 -19.41 -26.75
C VAL A 81 7.30 -19.81 -25.40
N VAL A 82 6.98 -19.11 -24.32
CA VAL A 82 7.55 -19.38 -22.98
C VAL A 82 7.12 -20.75 -22.45
N ASP A 83 5.85 -21.12 -22.63
CA ASP A 83 5.38 -22.45 -22.19
C ASP A 83 5.97 -23.58 -23.04
N VAL A 84 6.11 -23.36 -24.34
CA VAL A 84 6.73 -24.35 -25.28
C VAL A 84 8.21 -24.52 -24.98
N LEU A 85 8.96 -23.42 -24.70
CA LEU A 85 10.34 -23.51 -24.24
C LEU A 85 10.47 -24.32 -22.94
N ARG A 86 9.63 -24.04 -21.94
CA ARG A 86 9.70 -24.70 -20.64
C ARG A 86 9.29 -26.18 -20.65
N LYS A 87 8.27 -26.53 -21.39
CA LYS A 87 7.63 -27.87 -21.33
C LYS A 87 7.84 -28.70 -22.58
N GLY A 88 8.55 -28.15 -23.57
CA GLY A 88 8.73 -28.81 -24.86
C GLY A 88 7.41 -29.01 -25.62
N TYR A 89 7.45 -29.86 -26.67
CA TYR A 89 6.27 -30.18 -27.45
C TYR A 89 6.29 -31.65 -27.92
N LYS A 90 5.11 -32.18 -28.25
CA LYS A 90 4.97 -33.58 -28.65
C LYS A 90 4.90 -33.76 -30.17
N PHE A 91 5.72 -34.61 -30.71
CA PHE A 91 5.70 -35.02 -32.12
C PHE A 91 5.93 -36.54 -32.27
N ASN A 92 5.09 -37.23 -33.04
CA ASN A 92 5.18 -38.65 -33.31
C ASN A 92 5.51 -39.52 -32.07
N GLY A 93 4.73 -39.33 -30.99
CA GLY A 93 4.91 -40.06 -29.72
C GLY A 93 6.01 -39.53 -28.80
N ASN A 94 6.96 -38.77 -29.29
CA ASN A 94 8.07 -38.25 -28.52
C ASN A 94 7.80 -36.83 -28.01
N THR A 95 8.30 -36.50 -26.81
CA THR A 95 8.29 -35.15 -26.27
C THR A 95 9.68 -34.53 -26.44
N PHE A 96 9.79 -33.49 -27.25
CA PHE A 96 11.03 -32.76 -27.49
C PHE A 96 11.17 -31.63 -26.50
N ASP A 97 12.31 -31.56 -25.79
CA ASP A 97 12.71 -30.41 -24.97
C ASP A 97 13.25 -29.34 -25.92
N LEU A 98 12.76 -28.09 -25.77
CA LEU A 98 13.18 -26.99 -26.65
C LEU A 98 14.04 -25.97 -25.93
N TYR A 99 14.36 -26.20 -24.67
CA TYR A 99 15.23 -25.39 -23.85
C TYR A 99 15.69 -26.16 -22.60
N TYR A 100 16.95 -26.01 -22.25
CA TYR A 100 17.50 -26.52 -21.00
C TYR A 100 17.73 -25.39 -20.00
N PRO A 101 17.18 -25.49 -18.78
CA PRO A 101 17.30 -24.43 -17.78
C PRO A 101 18.73 -24.24 -17.28
N LEU A 102 19.01 -23.05 -16.75
CA LEU A 102 20.29 -22.74 -16.10
C LEU A 102 20.47 -23.61 -14.86
N PRO A 103 21.44 -24.53 -14.83
CA PRO A 103 21.59 -25.47 -13.73
C PRO A 103 22.17 -24.78 -12.48
N SER A 104 21.83 -25.32 -11.31
CA SER A 104 22.64 -25.10 -10.12
C SER A 104 24.07 -25.57 -10.36
N GLN A 105 25.06 -24.94 -9.71
CA GLN A 105 26.51 -25.13 -10.00
C GLN A 105 27.03 -26.59 -9.92
N LEU A 106 26.21 -27.53 -9.50
CA LEU A 106 26.62 -28.87 -9.04
C LEU A 106 26.16 -30.04 -9.91
N ASN A 107 25.49 -29.77 -11.02
CA ASN A 107 25.11 -30.82 -11.96
C ASN A 107 25.88 -30.68 -13.31
N PRO A 108 27.00 -31.41 -13.51
CA PRO A 108 27.79 -31.27 -14.73
C PRO A 108 27.02 -31.60 -16.01
N SER A 109 26.13 -32.61 -15.98
CA SER A 109 25.32 -33.00 -17.13
C SER A 109 24.29 -31.95 -17.51
N ALA A 110 23.59 -31.37 -16.53
CA ALA A 110 22.68 -30.25 -16.77
C ALA A 110 23.42 -29.00 -17.25
N LYS A 111 24.64 -28.73 -16.75
CA LYS A 111 25.50 -27.65 -17.23
C LYS A 111 25.95 -27.86 -18.69
N ALA A 112 26.24 -29.08 -19.06
CA ALA A 112 26.58 -29.45 -20.44
C ALA A 112 25.34 -29.25 -21.37
N ALA A 113 24.16 -29.70 -20.92
CA ALA A 113 22.92 -29.50 -21.65
C ALA A 113 22.57 -28.03 -21.81
N TYR A 114 22.67 -27.20 -20.75
CA TYR A 114 22.44 -25.75 -20.84
C TYR A 114 23.34 -25.05 -21.86
N LYS A 115 24.61 -25.48 -21.95
CA LYS A 115 25.55 -24.89 -22.91
C LYS A 115 25.17 -25.14 -24.37
N GLN A 116 24.30 -26.14 -24.64
CA GLN A 116 23.81 -26.41 -26.00
C GLN A 116 22.71 -25.45 -26.43
N ASN A 117 22.13 -24.65 -25.50
CA ASN A 117 21.15 -23.65 -25.90
C ASN A 117 21.78 -22.61 -26.82
N ILE A 118 21.08 -22.33 -27.92
CA ILE A 118 21.42 -21.31 -28.91
C ILE A 118 20.65 -20.04 -28.55
N PHE A 119 21.35 -19.03 -28.01
CA PHE A 119 20.84 -17.68 -27.89
C PHE A 119 21.19 -16.96 -29.16
N GLY A 120 20.19 -16.53 -29.91
CA GLY A 120 20.40 -16.00 -31.27
C GLY A 120 19.80 -14.62 -31.47
N VAL A 121 20.36 -13.87 -32.42
CA VAL A 121 19.86 -12.57 -32.82
C VAL A 121 19.89 -12.42 -34.35
N ILE A 122 18.84 -11.84 -34.92
CA ILE A 122 18.76 -11.52 -36.34
C ILE A 122 18.33 -10.05 -36.47
N ARG A 123 19.05 -9.30 -37.27
CA ARG A 123 18.78 -7.92 -37.65
C ARG A 123 17.85 -7.85 -38.84
N GLN A 124 17.07 -6.74 -38.95
CA GLN A 124 16.25 -6.39 -40.13
C GLN A 124 15.39 -7.58 -40.58
N VAL A 125 14.56 -8.07 -39.64
CA VAL A 125 13.76 -9.30 -39.84
C VAL A 125 12.52 -8.96 -40.67
N MET A 126 12.50 -9.39 -41.94
CA MET A 126 11.29 -9.36 -42.78
C MET A 126 10.26 -10.39 -42.26
N TYR A 127 9.37 -9.97 -41.39
CA TYR A 127 8.47 -10.86 -40.64
C TYR A 127 7.15 -11.15 -41.34
N SER A 128 6.69 -10.27 -42.24
CA SER A 128 5.38 -10.42 -42.89
C SER A 128 5.47 -11.23 -44.19
N THR A 129 4.41 -12.03 -44.43
CA THR A 129 4.19 -12.68 -45.72
C THR A 129 3.44 -11.79 -46.70
N GLN A 130 2.89 -10.66 -46.23
CA GLN A 130 2.05 -9.73 -47.00
C GLN A 130 2.77 -8.47 -47.50
N ASN A 131 3.86 -8.10 -46.84
CA ASN A 131 4.62 -6.90 -47.16
C ASN A 131 6.11 -7.10 -46.87
N THR A 132 6.92 -6.07 -47.12
CA THR A 132 8.37 -6.06 -46.90
C THR A 132 8.79 -5.34 -45.62
N ASN A 133 7.85 -5.12 -44.69
CA ASN A 133 8.15 -4.49 -43.40
C ASN A 133 9.16 -5.32 -42.61
N GLU A 134 10.09 -4.64 -41.97
CA GLU A 134 11.15 -5.23 -41.15
C GLU A 134 11.02 -4.80 -39.69
N ILE A 135 11.39 -5.70 -38.78
CA ILE A 135 11.66 -5.42 -37.37
C ILE A 135 13.17 -5.22 -37.21
N ASP A 136 13.63 -4.19 -36.49
CA ASP A 136 15.03 -3.83 -36.41
C ASP A 136 15.89 -5.02 -35.96
N PHE A 137 15.52 -5.70 -34.88
CA PHE A 137 16.08 -7.02 -34.59
C PHE A 137 15.13 -7.89 -33.70
N VAL A 138 15.37 -9.17 -33.78
CA VAL A 138 14.62 -10.21 -33.00
C VAL A 138 15.62 -11.10 -32.27
N VAL A 139 15.31 -11.36 -31.00
CA VAL A 139 16.05 -12.32 -30.16
C VAL A 139 15.34 -13.67 -30.17
N PHE A 140 16.12 -14.74 -30.35
CA PHE A 140 15.66 -16.12 -30.42
C PHE A 140 16.32 -16.99 -29.35
N ILE A 141 15.61 -18.03 -28.94
CA ILE A 141 16.15 -19.12 -28.13
C ILE A 141 15.91 -20.43 -28.88
N ASN A 142 17.00 -21.13 -29.24
CA ASN A 142 16.94 -22.40 -30.00
C ASN A 142 16.05 -22.30 -31.25
N GLY A 143 16.06 -21.13 -31.94
CA GLY A 143 15.28 -20.86 -33.13
C GLY A 143 13.85 -20.38 -32.91
N LEU A 144 13.36 -20.33 -31.67
CA LEU A 144 12.05 -19.79 -31.31
C LEU A 144 12.16 -18.29 -31.00
N PRO A 145 11.28 -17.41 -31.55
CA PRO A 145 11.34 -15.97 -31.31
C PRO A 145 10.91 -15.65 -29.88
N LEU A 146 11.70 -14.88 -29.15
CA LEU A 146 11.42 -14.51 -27.77
C LEU A 146 11.04 -13.05 -27.62
N ALA A 147 11.79 -12.13 -28.23
CA ALA A 147 11.60 -10.70 -28.08
C ALA A 147 11.85 -9.96 -29.41
N THR A 148 11.03 -8.97 -29.72
CA THR A 148 11.22 -8.06 -30.86
C THR A 148 11.61 -6.67 -30.39
N PHE A 149 12.35 -5.92 -31.20
CA PHE A 149 12.86 -4.59 -30.89
C PHE A 149 12.65 -3.64 -32.06
N GLU A 150 12.05 -2.49 -31.76
CA GLU A 150 12.03 -1.30 -32.63
C GLU A 150 12.85 -0.21 -31.94
N LEU A 151 13.82 0.29 -32.63
CA LEU A 151 14.79 1.25 -32.13
C LEU A 151 14.55 2.65 -32.72
N LYS A 152 14.83 3.65 -31.94
CA LYS A 152 14.88 5.04 -32.38
C LYS A 152 16.09 5.74 -31.79
N ASN A 153 16.44 6.89 -32.34
CA ASN A 153 17.59 7.64 -31.86
C ASN A 153 17.25 9.12 -31.73
N ASN A 154 17.39 9.65 -30.52
CA ASN A 154 17.09 11.05 -30.22
C ASN A 154 17.93 12.06 -31.07
N TYR A 155 19.10 11.68 -31.53
CA TYR A 155 19.90 12.52 -32.44
C TYR A 155 19.24 12.75 -33.79
N THR A 156 18.33 11.87 -34.21
CA THR A 156 17.53 12.02 -35.43
C THR A 156 16.18 12.69 -35.18
N GLY A 157 15.92 13.12 -33.96
CA GLY A 157 14.62 13.70 -33.54
C GLY A 157 13.50 12.66 -33.35
N GLN A 158 13.84 11.37 -33.32
CA GLN A 158 12.90 10.28 -33.07
C GLN A 158 13.17 9.64 -31.73
N THR A 159 12.10 9.34 -30.97
CA THR A 159 12.13 8.80 -29.64
C THR A 159 11.45 7.45 -29.56
N TYR A 160 11.49 6.82 -28.38
CA TYR A 160 10.72 5.61 -28.10
C TYR A 160 9.22 5.75 -28.45
N GLU A 161 8.64 6.95 -28.40
CA GLU A 161 7.25 7.21 -28.79
C GLU A 161 7.02 6.91 -30.28
N ASN A 162 8.00 7.21 -31.11
CA ASN A 162 7.96 6.87 -32.55
C ASN A 162 8.02 5.35 -32.74
N ALA A 163 8.84 4.64 -31.96
CA ALA A 163 8.88 3.17 -31.96
C ALA A 163 7.56 2.54 -31.49
N ILE A 164 6.95 3.09 -30.44
CA ILE A 164 5.61 2.69 -29.98
C ILE A 164 4.58 2.92 -31.09
N LYS A 165 4.57 4.09 -31.70
CA LYS A 165 3.66 4.43 -32.78
C LYS A 165 3.83 3.48 -33.98
N GLN A 166 5.05 3.10 -34.29
CA GLN A 166 5.37 2.14 -35.34
C GLN A 166 4.73 0.78 -35.07
N TYR A 167 4.86 0.24 -33.84
CA TYR A 167 4.12 -0.97 -33.41
C TYR A 167 2.61 -0.81 -33.48
N GLN A 168 2.07 0.35 -33.16
CA GLN A 168 0.62 0.60 -33.12
C GLN A 168 -0.01 0.79 -34.49
N THR A 169 0.72 1.34 -35.48
CA THR A 169 0.15 1.77 -36.74
C THR A 169 0.71 1.06 -37.99
N GLU A 170 1.94 0.55 -37.93
CA GLU A 170 2.64 -0.01 -39.06
C GLU A 170 2.92 -1.51 -38.94
N ARG A 171 2.77 -2.07 -37.76
CA ARG A 171 2.99 -3.49 -37.46
C ARG A 171 1.64 -4.18 -37.27
N ASP A 172 1.20 -5.01 -38.25
CA ASP A 172 -0.08 -5.72 -38.14
C ASP A 172 0.03 -6.86 -37.10
N PRO A 173 -0.76 -6.82 -36.01
CA PRO A 173 -0.80 -7.92 -35.04
C PRO A 173 -1.30 -9.27 -35.58
N LYS A 174 -1.80 -9.31 -36.82
CA LYS A 174 -2.20 -10.55 -37.50
C LYS A 174 -1.02 -11.28 -38.12
N ASP A 175 0.10 -10.60 -38.39
CA ASP A 175 1.31 -11.24 -38.87
C ASP A 175 1.86 -12.21 -37.82
N LEU A 176 2.27 -13.40 -38.27
CA LEU A 176 2.52 -14.54 -37.38
C LEU A 176 3.52 -14.21 -36.24
N LEU A 177 4.61 -13.48 -36.52
CA LEU A 177 5.61 -13.08 -35.52
C LEU A 177 5.00 -12.20 -34.42
N LEU A 178 4.05 -11.34 -34.79
CA LEU A 178 3.47 -10.31 -33.93
C LEU A 178 2.19 -10.78 -33.23
N GLN A 179 1.70 -11.99 -33.56
CA GLN A 179 0.53 -12.56 -32.89
C GLN A 179 0.79 -12.75 -31.40
N LYS A 180 -0.27 -12.55 -30.62
CA LYS A 180 -0.25 -12.77 -29.17
C LYS A 180 0.39 -14.10 -28.79
N LYS A 181 1.32 -14.09 -27.84
CA LYS A 181 2.08 -15.26 -27.33
C LYS A 181 3.17 -15.79 -28.28
N ARG A 182 3.26 -15.34 -29.54
CA ARG A 182 4.31 -15.78 -30.45
C ARG A 182 5.68 -15.34 -29.96
N CYS A 183 5.81 -14.06 -29.59
CA CYS A 183 6.90 -13.54 -28.77
C CYS A 183 6.41 -13.32 -27.33
N ALA A 184 7.32 -13.33 -26.38
CA ALA A 184 7.01 -13.04 -24.98
C ALA A 184 6.88 -11.55 -24.70
N VAL A 185 7.63 -10.71 -25.47
CA VAL A 185 7.71 -9.27 -25.28
C VAL A 185 8.13 -8.54 -26.55
N HIS A 186 7.66 -7.30 -26.69
CA HIS A 186 8.01 -6.36 -27.76
C HIS A 186 8.57 -5.10 -27.12
N PHE A 187 9.77 -4.68 -27.49
CA PHE A 187 10.45 -3.51 -26.94
C PHE A 187 10.48 -2.36 -27.92
N ALA A 188 10.16 -1.16 -27.43
CA ALA A 188 10.37 0.12 -28.08
C ALA A 188 11.49 0.84 -27.31
N VAL A 189 12.61 1.14 -27.96
CA VAL A 189 13.85 1.58 -27.31
C VAL A 189 14.44 2.77 -28.01
N ASP A 190 14.93 3.75 -27.25
CA ASP A 190 15.87 4.75 -27.72
C ASP A 190 17.12 4.76 -26.83
N ASP A 191 17.97 5.77 -26.97
CA ASP A 191 19.20 5.91 -26.18
C ASP A 191 18.95 6.31 -24.73
N GLN A 192 17.71 6.74 -24.37
CA GLN A 192 17.35 7.22 -23.05
C GLN A 192 16.32 6.33 -22.33
N GLN A 193 15.37 5.73 -23.05
CA GLN A 193 14.25 5.01 -22.47
C GLN A 193 13.95 3.67 -23.15
N VAL A 194 13.40 2.75 -22.36
CA VAL A 194 12.92 1.44 -22.78
C VAL A 194 11.46 1.27 -22.41
N TRP A 195 10.64 0.88 -23.38
CA TRP A 195 9.24 0.56 -23.19
C TRP A 195 8.94 -0.83 -23.71
N MET A 196 8.00 -1.54 -23.09
CA MET A 196 7.66 -2.92 -23.43
C MET A 196 6.16 -3.16 -23.56
N CYS A 197 5.79 -4.09 -24.45
CA CYS A 197 4.43 -4.57 -24.62
C CYS A 197 4.45 -6.11 -24.71
N THR A 198 3.51 -6.81 -24.07
CA THR A 198 3.42 -8.28 -24.11
C THR A 198 2.34 -8.80 -25.06
N ALA A 199 1.52 -7.91 -25.62
CA ALA A 199 0.48 -8.26 -26.59
C ALA A 199 0.15 -7.06 -27.47
N LEU A 200 0.50 -7.13 -28.73
CA LEU A 200 0.15 -6.10 -29.70
C LEU A 200 -1.33 -6.20 -30.08
N ALA A 201 -1.99 -5.05 -30.18
CA ALA A 201 -3.41 -4.90 -30.51
C ALA A 201 -3.66 -3.68 -31.43
N GLY A 202 -2.72 -3.38 -32.32
CA GLY A 202 -2.74 -2.19 -33.16
C GLY A 202 -2.72 -0.93 -32.29
N LYS A 203 -3.60 0.04 -32.55
CA LYS A 203 -3.70 1.30 -31.80
C LYS A 203 -3.99 1.12 -30.31
N ASP A 204 -4.58 -0.01 -29.91
CA ASP A 204 -4.86 -0.34 -28.51
C ASP A 204 -3.69 -1.07 -27.83
N SER A 205 -2.54 -1.22 -28.49
CA SER A 205 -1.32 -1.79 -27.88
C SER A 205 -0.87 -0.94 -26.70
N TRP A 206 -0.73 -1.57 -25.54
CA TRP A 206 -0.37 -0.89 -24.30
C TRP A 206 1.07 -1.14 -23.94
N PHE A 207 1.91 -0.11 -24.13
CA PHE A 207 3.31 -0.13 -23.75
C PHE A 207 3.50 0.38 -22.33
N LEU A 208 4.40 -0.26 -21.62
CA LEU A 208 4.73 -0.01 -20.23
C LEU A 208 6.22 0.31 -20.11
N PRO A 209 6.64 1.26 -19.26
CA PRO A 209 8.03 1.56 -19.07
C PRO A 209 8.80 0.37 -18.49
N PHE A 210 10.03 0.22 -18.94
CA PHE A 210 11.00 -0.78 -18.47
C PHE A 210 12.29 -0.09 -18.03
N ASN A 211 12.17 1.02 -17.29
CA ASN A 211 13.27 1.90 -16.89
C ASN A 211 13.72 1.64 -15.45
N ARG A 212 14.97 2.02 -15.16
CA ARG A 212 15.60 1.82 -13.84
C ARG A 212 15.08 2.80 -12.77
N GLY A 213 14.68 4.01 -13.21
CA GLY A 213 14.41 5.12 -12.33
C GLY A 213 15.65 5.96 -12.00
N VAL A 214 15.42 7.25 -11.71
CA VAL A 214 16.47 8.21 -11.33
C VAL A 214 15.99 9.06 -10.15
N ASN A 215 16.71 9.06 -9.05
CA ASN A 215 16.38 9.85 -7.85
C ASN A 215 14.93 9.70 -7.38
N GLY A 216 14.43 8.46 -7.40
CA GLY A 216 13.04 8.15 -7.08
C GLY A 216 12.02 8.63 -8.12
N GLY A 217 12.43 9.00 -9.32
CA GLY A 217 11.59 9.39 -10.46
C GLY A 217 11.77 8.48 -11.67
N ALA A 218 11.07 8.79 -12.77
CA ALA A 218 11.14 8.04 -14.03
C ALA A 218 12.49 8.21 -14.75
N GLY A 219 12.71 7.40 -15.77
CA GLY A 219 13.87 7.45 -16.66
C GLY A 219 14.99 6.50 -16.27
N ASN A 220 16.17 6.74 -16.82
CA ASN A 220 17.37 5.93 -16.58
C ASN A 220 18.54 6.82 -16.14
N PRO A 221 19.44 6.35 -15.28
CA PRO A 221 20.61 7.10 -14.87
C PRO A 221 21.56 7.32 -16.08
N ILE A 222 22.23 8.47 -16.10
CA ILE A 222 23.28 8.77 -17.07
C ILE A 222 24.40 7.75 -16.86
N VAL A 223 24.83 7.12 -17.95
CA VAL A 223 25.94 6.17 -17.95
C VAL A 223 27.12 6.82 -18.66
N GLU A 224 28.26 6.91 -17.98
CA GLU A 224 29.46 7.51 -18.55
C GLU A 224 29.94 6.69 -19.75
N LYS A 225 30.11 7.35 -20.91
CA LYS A 225 30.54 6.75 -22.18
C LYS A 225 29.63 5.69 -22.80
N ASP A 226 28.34 5.67 -22.41
CA ASP A 226 27.37 4.70 -22.91
C ASP A 226 25.96 5.33 -23.01
N THR A 227 25.00 4.59 -23.59
CA THR A 227 23.60 4.99 -23.58
C THR A 227 22.95 4.67 -22.23
N MET A 228 21.97 5.46 -21.82
CA MET A 228 21.23 5.27 -20.57
C MET A 228 20.48 3.93 -20.55
N THR A 229 20.17 3.39 -21.73
CA THR A 229 19.47 2.13 -21.94
C THR A 229 20.37 0.90 -22.03
N SER A 230 21.70 1.09 -21.89
CA SER A 230 22.69 0.00 -22.04
C SER A 230 22.51 -1.19 -21.09
N TYR A 231 21.86 -1.00 -19.95
CA TYR A 231 21.51 -2.11 -19.02
C TYR A 231 20.65 -3.19 -19.69
N LEU A 232 19.86 -2.82 -20.73
CA LEU A 232 19.00 -3.77 -21.41
C LEU A 232 19.82 -4.92 -22.02
N TRP A 233 20.89 -4.61 -22.78
CA TRP A 233 21.73 -5.66 -23.39
C TRP A 233 22.91 -6.08 -22.53
N LYS A 234 23.37 -5.23 -21.60
CA LYS A 234 24.50 -5.55 -20.73
C LYS A 234 24.14 -6.35 -19.49
N ASP A 235 22.88 -6.28 -19.02
CA ASP A 235 22.39 -6.99 -17.86
C ASP A 235 21.15 -7.86 -18.18
N VAL A 236 20.06 -7.27 -18.70
CA VAL A 236 18.79 -7.98 -18.88
C VAL A 236 18.91 -9.09 -19.94
N PHE A 237 19.56 -8.84 -21.06
CA PHE A 237 19.75 -9.81 -22.14
C PHE A 237 21.09 -10.59 -22.06
N THR A 238 21.71 -10.65 -20.87
CA THR A 238 22.72 -11.70 -20.61
C THR A 238 22.05 -13.08 -20.59
N LYS A 239 22.75 -14.13 -21.01
CA LYS A 239 22.20 -15.51 -21.04
C LYS A 239 21.65 -15.92 -19.70
N ALA A 240 22.34 -15.58 -18.60
CA ALA A 240 21.92 -15.94 -17.24
C ALA A 240 20.63 -15.21 -16.81
N THR A 241 20.54 -13.90 -17.02
CA THR A 241 19.34 -13.12 -16.65
C THR A 241 18.15 -13.51 -17.53
N LEU A 242 18.34 -13.66 -18.83
CA LEU A 242 17.28 -14.07 -19.76
C LEU A 242 16.77 -15.47 -19.42
N SER A 243 17.65 -16.42 -19.08
CA SER A 243 17.28 -17.73 -18.58
C SER A 243 16.44 -17.63 -17.30
N ASN A 244 16.88 -16.82 -16.34
CA ASN A 244 16.13 -16.60 -15.11
C ASN A 244 14.73 -16.00 -15.38
N ILE A 245 14.62 -15.07 -16.34
CA ILE A 245 13.32 -14.50 -16.73
C ILE A 245 12.43 -15.58 -17.33
N ILE A 246 12.93 -16.38 -18.26
CA ILE A 246 12.18 -17.47 -18.88
C ILE A 246 11.75 -18.50 -17.84
N GLU A 247 12.61 -18.85 -16.89
CA GLU A 247 12.36 -19.92 -15.93
C GLU A 247 11.43 -19.49 -14.80
N ASN A 248 11.60 -18.26 -14.28
CA ASN A 248 11.04 -17.86 -13.00
C ASN A 248 10.11 -16.63 -13.03
N PHE A 249 10.05 -15.89 -14.15
CA PHE A 249 9.24 -14.66 -14.22
C PHE A 249 8.18 -14.70 -15.33
N ALA A 250 8.60 -14.90 -16.58
CA ALA A 250 7.69 -14.82 -17.71
C ALA A 250 6.66 -15.94 -17.67
N GLN A 251 5.38 -15.65 -17.94
CA GLN A 251 4.30 -16.64 -17.90
C GLN A 251 3.08 -16.24 -18.73
N VAL A 252 2.25 -17.22 -19.06
CA VAL A 252 0.93 -17.01 -19.64
C VAL A 252 -0.10 -17.41 -18.58
N ILE A 253 -0.84 -16.43 -18.07
CA ILE A 253 -1.95 -16.66 -17.14
C ILE A 253 -3.21 -16.89 -17.96
N VAL A 254 -3.87 -18.01 -17.69
CA VAL A 254 -5.14 -18.39 -18.31
C VAL A 254 -6.25 -18.32 -17.28
N SER A 255 -7.14 -17.33 -17.40
CA SER A 255 -8.33 -17.21 -16.57
C SER A 255 -9.59 -17.55 -17.38
N LYS A 256 -10.56 -18.17 -16.74
CA LYS A 256 -11.88 -18.39 -17.31
C LYS A 256 -12.85 -17.37 -16.76
N GLU A 257 -13.27 -16.45 -17.59
CA GLU A 257 -14.26 -15.44 -17.25
C GLU A 257 -15.57 -15.77 -17.98
N LYS A 258 -16.71 -15.62 -17.29
CA LYS A 258 -18.01 -15.77 -17.93
C LYS A 258 -18.26 -14.56 -18.81
N ASP A 259 -18.38 -14.77 -20.11
CA ASP A 259 -18.73 -13.70 -21.04
C ASP A 259 -20.12 -13.15 -20.72
N LYS A 260 -20.17 -11.86 -20.47
CA LYS A 260 -21.38 -11.19 -19.97
C LYS A 260 -22.50 -11.13 -21.01
N ALA A 261 -22.15 -11.10 -22.29
CA ALA A 261 -23.14 -11.05 -23.39
C ALA A 261 -23.64 -12.44 -23.78
N SER A 262 -22.75 -13.41 -23.92
CA SER A 262 -23.09 -14.76 -24.38
C SER A 262 -23.37 -15.74 -23.24
N LYS A 263 -23.14 -15.35 -21.98
CA LYS A 263 -23.17 -16.22 -20.77
C LYS A 263 -22.23 -17.44 -20.84
N GLN A 264 -21.41 -17.54 -21.89
CA GLN A 264 -20.45 -18.62 -22.09
C GLN A 264 -19.14 -18.31 -21.36
N MET A 265 -18.42 -19.35 -20.93
CA MET A 265 -17.10 -19.22 -20.35
C MET A 265 -16.09 -18.88 -21.45
N LYS A 266 -15.56 -17.65 -21.43
CA LYS A 266 -14.45 -17.24 -22.29
C LYS A 266 -13.13 -17.37 -21.56
N THR A 267 -12.14 -17.86 -22.28
CA THR A 267 -10.78 -17.95 -21.79
C THR A 267 -10.07 -16.62 -22.08
N LYS A 268 -9.64 -15.95 -21.01
CA LYS A 268 -8.79 -14.75 -21.10
C LYS A 268 -7.36 -15.16 -20.81
N GLU A 269 -6.46 -14.83 -21.70
CA GLU A 269 -5.05 -15.13 -21.57
C GLU A 269 -4.27 -13.82 -21.46
N VAL A 270 -3.35 -13.76 -20.50
CA VAL A 270 -2.46 -12.61 -20.30
C VAL A 270 -1.02 -13.11 -20.30
N VAL A 271 -0.20 -12.56 -21.17
CA VAL A 271 1.23 -12.78 -21.17
C VAL A 271 1.87 -11.82 -20.18
N ILE A 272 2.62 -12.34 -19.23
CA ILE A 272 3.33 -11.54 -18.23
C ILE A 272 4.83 -11.62 -18.49
N TRP A 273 5.45 -10.45 -18.55
CA TRP A 273 6.88 -10.24 -18.50
C TRP A 273 7.18 -9.32 -17.32
N PRO A 274 8.25 -9.54 -16.53
CA PRO A 274 8.53 -8.70 -15.37
C PRO A 274 8.86 -7.27 -15.85
N ARG A 275 8.45 -6.27 -15.06
CA ARG A 275 8.96 -4.91 -15.22
C ARG A 275 10.32 -4.78 -14.61
N TYR A 276 11.05 -3.72 -14.95
CA TYR A 276 12.42 -3.56 -14.45
C TYR A 276 12.49 -3.60 -12.92
N HIS A 277 11.70 -2.77 -12.21
CA HIS A 277 11.70 -2.75 -10.75
C HIS A 277 11.32 -4.08 -10.10
N GLN A 278 10.45 -4.87 -10.75
CA GLN A 278 10.05 -6.20 -10.26
C GLN A 278 11.18 -7.22 -10.49
N LEU A 279 11.85 -7.16 -11.63
CA LEU A 279 13.01 -7.98 -11.94
C LEU A 279 14.15 -7.66 -10.98
N ASP A 280 14.42 -6.38 -10.78
CA ASP A 280 15.51 -5.86 -9.96
C ASP A 280 15.36 -6.22 -8.48
N VAL A 281 14.19 -5.96 -7.89
CA VAL A 281 13.95 -6.28 -6.47
C VAL A 281 14.11 -7.77 -6.17
N VAL A 282 13.56 -8.65 -7.02
CA VAL A 282 13.65 -10.09 -6.77
C VAL A 282 15.09 -10.59 -6.92
N ARG A 283 15.80 -10.14 -7.97
CA ARG A 283 17.21 -10.50 -8.17
C ARG A 283 18.10 -9.98 -7.05
N SER A 284 17.91 -8.73 -6.63
CA SER A 284 18.70 -8.10 -5.57
C SER A 284 18.47 -8.81 -4.22
N LEU A 285 17.22 -9.11 -3.87
CA LEU A 285 16.90 -9.87 -2.65
C LEU A 285 17.51 -11.28 -2.67
N VAL A 286 17.35 -12.02 -3.76
CA VAL A 286 17.93 -13.37 -3.89
C VAL A 286 19.47 -13.33 -3.83
N ALA A 287 20.09 -12.38 -4.49
CA ALA A 287 21.56 -12.22 -4.47
C ALA A 287 22.05 -11.86 -3.07
N HIS A 288 21.40 -10.94 -2.39
CA HIS A 288 21.76 -10.51 -1.03
C HIS A 288 21.54 -11.65 -0.02
N THR A 289 20.44 -12.38 -0.11
CA THR A 289 20.15 -13.54 0.74
C THR A 289 21.23 -14.62 0.62
N LYS A 290 21.75 -14.87 -0.58
CA LYS A 290 22.83 -15.85 -0.78
C LYS A 290 24.14 -15.53 -0.05
N THR A 291 24.42 -14.26 0.19
CA THR A 291 25.69 -13.78 0.71
C THR A 291 25.70 -13.52 2.22
N HIS A 292 24.53 -13.55 2.85
CA HIS A 292 24.37 -13.23 4.28
C HIS A 292 23.91 -14.44 5.10
N ALA A 293 24.15 -14.38 6.42
CA ALA A 293 23.62 -15.36 7.36
C ALA A 293 22.11 -15.14 7.56
N ILE A 294 21.39 -16.20 7.90
CA ILE A 294 19.95 -16.14 8.19
C ILE A 294 19.63 -15.24 9.38
N GLY A 295 18.43 -14.70 9.44
CA GLY A 295 17.96 -13.74 10.46
C GLY A 295 17.90 -12.31 9.94
N ARG A 296 17.95 -12.10 8.63
CA ARG A 296 17.90 -10.78 7.99
C ARG A 296 16.48 -10.28 7.80
N ARG A 297 16.37 -8.95 7.72
CA ARG A 297 15.11 -8.23 7.54
C ARG A 297 15.26 -7.28 6.36
N TYR A 298 14.28 -7.29 5.48
CA TYR A 298 14.26 -6.48 4.26
C TYR A 298 12.95 -5.72 4.18
N LEU A 299 13.02 -4.41 4.00
CA LEU A 299 11.88 -3.55 3.71
C LEU A 299 11.87 -3.21 2.22
N ILE A 300 10.76 -3.45 1.57
CA ILE A 300 10.55 -3.14 0.16
C ILE A 300 9.41 -2.11 0.07
N GLN A 301 9.76 -0.86 -0.26
CA GLN A 301 8.79 0.22 -0.45
C GLN A 301 8.41 0.31 -1.92
N HIS A 302 7.30 -0.28 -2.29
CA HIS A 302 6.75 -0.22 -3.65
C HIS A 302 5.37 0.41 -3.64
N SER A 303 5.13 1.39 -4.51
CA SER A 303 3.89 2.15 -4.55
C SER A 303 2.66 1.26 -4.72
N ALA A 304 1.50 1.74 -4.28
CA ALA A 304 0.23 1.04 -4.47
C ALA A 304 -0.05 0.84 -5.97
N GLY A 305 -0.33 -0.41 -6.37
CA GLY A 305 -0.57 -0.73 -7.77
C GLY A 305 0.66 -1.12 -8.59
N SER A 306 1.87 -1.10 -8.03
CA SER A 306 3.13 -1.47 -8.71
C SER A 306 3.26 -2.96 -9.09
N GLY A 307 2.29 -3.80 -8.74
CA GLY A 307 2.33 -5.25 -9.01
C GLY A 307 3.12 -6.04 -7.97
N LYS A 308 3.14 -5.60 -6.71
CA LYS A 308 3.80 -6.28 -5.57
C LYS A 308 3.50 -7.77 -5.48
N SER A 309 2.24 -8.18 -5.69
CA SER A 309 1.83 -9.59 -5.62
C SER A 309 2.61 -10.50 -6.59
N ASN A 310 2.97 -9.99 -7.78
CA ASN A 310 3.82 -10.73 -8.72
C ASN A 310 5.26 -10.85 -8.19
N SER A 311 5.83 -9.74 -7.68
CA SER A 311 7.18 -9.74 -7.09
C SER A 311 7.28 -10.71 -5.91
N ILE A 312 6.28 -10.73 -5.03
CA ILE A 312 6.16 -11.67 -3.91
C ILE A 312 6.12 -13.13 -4.40
N THR A 313 5.29 -13.40 -5.42
CA THR A 313 5.18 -14.73 -6.00
C THR A 313 6.52 -15.19 -6.58
N TRP A 314 7.17 -14.37 -7.39
CA TRP A 314 8.47 -14.69 -7.99
C TRP A 314 9.59 -14.84 -6.97
N LEU A 315 9.58 -13.99 -5.92
CA LEU A 315 10.52 -14.11 -4.81
C LEU A 315 10.33 -15.43 -4.07
N ALA A 316 9.09 -15.80 -3.72
CA ALA A 316 8.81 -17.06 -3.02
C ALA A 316 9.32 -18.28 -3.81
N TYR A 317 9.13 -18.29 -5.12
CA TYR A 317 9.64 -19.35 -5.99
C TYR A 317 11.15 -19.44 -6.00
N GLN A 318 11.84 -18.32 -6.12
CA GLN A 318 13.29 -18.30 -6.21
C GLN A 318 13.94 -18.60 -4.86
N LEU A 319 13.34 -18.17 -3.75
CA LEU A 319 13.83 -18.52 -2.41
C LEU A 319 13.69 -20.02 -2.10
N VAL A 320 12.61 -20.67 -2.54
CA VAL A 320 12.42 -22.13 -2.37
C VAL A 320 13.49 -22.93 -3.09
N THR A 321 13.93 -22.48 -4.24
CA THR A 321 14.94 -23.17 -5.06
C THR A 321 16.37 -22.73 -4.74
N LEU A 322 16.53 -21.81 -3.77
CA LEU A 322 17.83 -21.28 -3.38
C LEU A 322 18.66 -22.35 -2.68
N LEU A 323 19.86 -22.61 -3.20
CA LEU A 323 20.80 -23.57 -2.62
C LEU A 323 22.04 -22.86 -2.06
N GLN A 324 22.49 -23.34 -0.91
CA GLN A 324 23.76 -22.99 -0.30
C GLN A 324 24.53 -24.29 0.02
N LYS A 325 25.74 -24.45 -0.48
CA LYS A 325 26.57 -25.65 -0.29
C LYS A 325 25.83 -26.98 -0.57
N GLN A 326 25.01 -27.00 -1.65
CA GLN A 326 24.21 -28.16 -2.10
C GLN A 326 22.93 -28.47 -1.32
N GLU A 327 22.66 -27.73 -0.25
CA GLU A 327 21.43 -27.89 0.53
C GLU A 327 20.46 -26.73 0.29
N PRO A 328 19.15 -26.92 0.43
CA PRO A 328 18.19 -25.81 0.40
C PRO A 328 18.59 -24.74 1.42
N PHE A 329 18.61 -23.46 0.99
CA PHE A 329 18.88 -22.36 1.92
C PHE A 329 17.76 -22.22 2.94
N PHE A 330 16.51 -22.37 2.50
CA PHE A 330 15.32 -22.40 3.34
C PHE A 330 14.61 -23.76 3.25
N ASP A 331 14.11 -24.25 4.36
CA ASP A 331 13.26 -25.43 4.41
C ASP A 331 11.87 -25.14 3.88
N SER A 332 11.32 -23.99 4.23
CA SER A 332 10.02 -23.51 3.75
C SER A 332 10.00 -21.99 3.59
N VAL A 333 9.22 -21.52 2.63
CA VAL A 333 8.89 -20.10 2.42
C VAL A 333 7.44 -19.89 2.81
N ILE A 334 7.19 -18.93 3.71
CA ILE A 334 5.86 -18.62 4.22
C ILE A 334 5.46 -17.25 3.67
N VAL A 335 4.33 -17.19 2.97
CA VAL A 335 3.77 -15.94 2.46
C VAL A 335 2.57 -15.58 3.32
N VAL A 336 2.67 -14.42 3.98
CA VAL A 336 1.63 -13.89 4.86
C VAL A 336 0.89 -12.79 4.12
N THR A 337 -0.43 -12.98 3.94
CA THR A 337 -1.30 -12.01 3.26
C THR A 337 -2.39 -11.54 4.20
N ASP A 338 -2.88 -10.31 3.98
CA ASP A 338 -4.01 -9.77 4.76
C ASP A 338 -5.35 -10.35 4.30
N ARG A 339 -5.49 -10.80 3.05
CA ARG A 339 -6.78 -11.07 2.41
C ARG A 339 -6.92 -12.40 1.74
N VAL A 340 -8.10 -12.98 1.92
CA VAL A 340 -8.55 -14.20 1.22
C VAL A 340 -8.60 -14.02 -0.31
N ASN A 341 -8.88 -12.81 -0.82
CA ASN A 341 -8.94 -12.54 -2.26
C ASN A 341 -7.56 -12.39 -2.91
N LEU A 342 -6.58 -11.80 -2.22
CA LEU A 342 -5.17 -11.80 -2.63
C LEU A 342 -4.60 -13.22 -2.64
N ASP A 343 -5.01 -14.03 -1.69
CA ASP A 343 -4.74 -15.45 -1.62
C ASP A 343 -5.18 -16.17 -2.92
N LYS A 344 -6.37 -15.88 -3.44
CA LYS A 344 -6.86 -16.47 -4.71
C LYS A 344 -6.00 -16.03 -5.91
N GLN A 345 -5.68 -14.74 -6.01
CA GLN A 345 -4.85 -14.22 -7.10
C GLN A 345 -3.42 -14.80 -7.05
N MET A 346 -2.85 -14.92 -5.85
CA MET A 346 -1.58 -15.60 -5.65
C MET A 346 -1.65 -17.08 -5.98
N ARG A 347 -2.75 -17.77 -5.63
CA ARG A 347 -2.99 -19.16 -6.02
C ARG A 347 -2.94 -19.32 -7.53
N ASP A 348 -3.65 -18.47 -8.26
CA ASP A 348 -3.72 -18.54 -9.71
C ASP A 348 -2.36 -18.25 -10.35
N ASN A 349 -1.61 -17.29 -9.81
CA ASN A 349 -0.25 -16.97 -10.24
C ASN A 349 0.72 -18.14 -9.95
N ILE A 350 0.64 -18.71 -8.76
CA ILE A 350 1.47 -19.83 -8.35
C ILE A 350 1.14 -21.10 -9.18
N ASN A 351 -0.13 -21.39 -9.39
CA ASN A 351 -0.54 -22.54 -10.19
C ASN A 351 -0.13 -22.41 -11.67
N ALA A 352 0.02 -21.20 -12.19
CA ALA A 352 0.50 -20.98 -13.55
C ALA A 352 1.95 -21.44 -13.77
N PHE A 353 2.77 -21.49 -12.73
CA PHE A 353 4.13 -22.10 -12.78
C PHE A 353 4.17 -23.63 -12.73
N GLN A 354 3.11 -24.34 -12.92
CA GLN A 354 2.79 -25.80 -13.00
C GLN A 354 3.90 -26.86 -12.73
N ARG A 355 5.16 -26.51 -12.56
CA ARG A 355 6.24 -27.46 -12.18
C ARG A 355 6.20 -27.87 -10.70
N LEU A 356 5.37 -27.20 -9.89
CA LEU A 356 5.42 -27.32 -8.43
C LEU A 356 4.04 -27.51 -7.78
N SER A 357 3.06 -28.11 -8.43
CA SER A 357 1.70 -28.30 -7.90
C SER A 357 1.64 -29.00 -6.52
N ASN A 358 2.64 -29.80 -6.19
CA ASN A 358 2.76 -30.47 -4.88
C ASN A 358 3.57 -29.69 -3.84
N VAL A 359 4.09 -28.52 -4.19
CA VAL A 359 5.04 -27.74 -3.36
C VAL A 359 4.33 -26.70 -2.51
N VAL A 360 3.13 -26.28 -2.93
CA VAL A 360 2.36 -25.22 -2.26
C VAL A 360 1.30 -25.80 -1.34
N GLY A 361 1.22 -25.29 -0.11
CA GLY A 361 0.20 -25.59 0.89
C GLY A 361 -0.58 -24.36 1.28
N TRP A 362 -1.88 -24.52 1.50
CA TRP A 362 -2.82 -23.47 1.87
C TRP A 362 -3.31 -23.71 3.28
N ALA A 363 -3.09 -22.76 4.17
CA ALA A 363 -3.45 -22.87 5.57
C ALA A 363 -4.69 -22.05 5.90
N ASP A 364 -5.86 -22.66 5.77
CA ASP A 364 -7.13 -22.02 6.16
C ASP A 364 -7.41 -22.12 7.66
N LYS A 365 -6.78 -23.09 8.35
CA LYS A 365 -6.88 -23.32 9.82
C LYS A 365 -5.49 -23.45 10.43
N SER A 366 -5.36 -23.18 11.73
CA SER A 366 -4.10 -23.28 12.46
C SER A 366 -3.54 -24.72 12.47
N ASP A 367 -4.41 -25.73 12.59
CA ASP A 367 -3.99 -27.14 12.53
C ASP A 367 -3.47 -27.53 11.16
N THR A 368 -4.10 -27.06 10.08
CA THR A 368 -3.61 -27.24 8.71
C THR A 368 -2.25 -26.60 8.53
N LEU A 369 -2.05 -25.40 9.11
CA LEU A 369 -0.77 -24.70 9.07
C LEU A 369 0.33 -25.52 9.78
N ARG A 370 0.05 -26.05 10.96
CA ARG A 370 0.99 -26.92 11.70
C ARG A 370 1.37 -28.16 10.88
N GLN A 371 0.40 -28.85 10.31
CA GLN A 371 0.65 -30.02 9.47
C GLN A 371 1.52 -29.70 8.25
N LEU A 372 1.29 -28.56 7.61
CA LEU A 372 2.08 -28.10 6.46
C LEU A 372 3.52 -27.75 6.85
N LEU A 373 3.72 -27.08 7.99
CA LEU A 373 5.04 -26.73 8.52
C LEU A 373 5.83 -27.97 8.93
N GLN A 374 5.22 -28.86 9.69
CA GLN A 374 5.85 -30.13 10.14
C GLN A 374 6.11 -31.08 8.96
N GLY A 375 5.19 -31.14 8.01
CA GLY A 375 5.31 -31.92 6.78
C GLY A 375 6.33 -31.36 5.77
N GLY A 376 6.99 -30.24 6.08
CA GLY A 376 8.06 -29.65 5.24
C GLY A 376 7.55 -29.13 3.88
N LYS A 377 6.31 -28.63 3.84
CA LYS A 377 5.77 -28.02 2.63
C LYS A 377 6.61 -26.83 2.23
N LYS A 378 7.01 -26.74 0.95
CA LYS A 378 8.02 -25.77 0.50
C LYS A 378 7.53 -24.33 0.44
N ILE A 379 6.30 -24.08 -0.01
CA ILE A 379 5.63 -22.76 0.04
C ILE A 379 4.34 -22.92 0.82
N ILE A 380 4.16 -22.07 1.81
CA ILE A 380 2.95 -22.03 2.62
C ILE A 380 2.36 -20.63 2.53
N VAL A 381 1.09 -20.52 2.13
CA VAL A 381 0.37 -19.25 2.13
C VAL A 381 -0.63 -19.24 3.27
N SER A 382 -0.61 -18.16 4.05
CA SER A 382 -1.45 -18.00 5.24
C SER A 382 -1.88 -16.56 5.42
N THR A 383 -2.97 -16.35 6.15
CA THR A 383 -3.43 -15.01 6.50
C THR A 383 -2.72 -14.49 7.75
N ILE A 384 -2.67 -13.15 7.87
CA ILE A 384 -2.02 -12.43 8.99
C ILE A 384 -2.52 -12.87 10.37
N ASN A 385 -3.80 -13.22 10.48
CA ASN A 385 -4.40 -13.65 11.74
C ASN A 385 -3.77 -14.93 12.33
N LYS A 386 -3.02 -15.68 11.53
CA LYS A 386 -2.31 -16.90 11.95
C LYS A 386 -0.79 -16.67 12.09
N PHE A 387 -0.35 -15.44 11.90
CA PHE A 387 1.09 -15.14 11.91
C PHE A 387 1.73 -15.37 13.29
N SER A 388 1.01 -15.06 14.38
CA SER A 388 1.47 -15.38 15.74
C SER A 388 1.72 -16.87 15.93
N PHE A 389 0.79 -17.68 15.46
CA PHE A 389 0.92 -19.13 15.52
C PHE A 389 2.11 -19.65 14.69
N ILE A 390 2.37 -19.04 13.53
CA ILE A 390 3.55 -19.35 12.70
C ILE A 390 4.83 -19.08 13.48
N LEU A 391 4.95 -17.94 14.12
CA LEU A 391 6.14 -17.59 14.90
C LEU A 391 6.38 -18.51 16.09
N ASP A 392 5.32 -18.97 16.77
CA ASP A 392 5.42 -19.95 17.87
C ASP A 392 5.96 -21.28 17.39
N GLU A 393 5.35 -21.82 16.36
CA GLU A 393 5.78 -23.13 15.82
C GLU A 393 7.22 -23.07 15.33
N ILE A 394 7.61 -21.98 14.65
CA ILE A 394 8.99 -21.78 14.15
C ILE A 394 9.97 -21.63 15.32
N GLY A 395 9.62 -20.84 16.32
CA GLY A 395 10.51 -20.55 17.45
C GLY A 395 10.67 -21.72 18.43
N CYS A 396 9.64 -22.54 18.62
CA CYS A 396 9.61 -23.62 19.61
C CYS A 396 9.86 -25.01 19.00
N SER A 397 9.03 -25.40 18.04
CA SER A 397 9.00 -26.79 17.54
C SER A 397 9.95 -27.03 16.37
N LEU A 398 10.37 -26.00 15.65
CA LEU A 398 11.10 -26.08 14.39
C LEU A 398 12.40 -25.24 14.41
N LYS A 399 13.07 -25.16 15.55
CA LYS A 399 14.30 -24.35 15.73
C LYS A 399 15.43 -24.70 14.78
N ASP A 400 15.49 -25.96 14.36
CA ASP A 400 16.55 -26.47 13.49
C ASP A 400 16.27 -26.27 12.00
N LYS A 401 15.06 -25.79 11.65
CA LYS A 401 14.65 -25.48 10.28
C LYS A 401 14.82 -24.00 9.97
N ARG A 402 15.02 -23.69 8.69
CA ARG A 402 15.26 -22.32 8.18
C ARG A 402 14.08 -21.87 7.36
N PHE A 403 13.61 -20.64 7.61
CA PHE A 403 12.42 -20.10 7.00
C PHE A 403 12.69 -18.77 6.27
N ALA A 404 11.95 -18.54 5.20
CA ALA A 404 11.74 -17.20 4.63
C ALA A 404 10.30 -16.77 4.86
N ILE A 405 10.08 -15.61 5.42
CA ILE A 405 8.75 -15.05 5.71
C ILE A 405 8.56 -13.81 4.86
N ILE A 406 7.64 -13.89 3.90
CA ILE A 406 7.28 -12.78 3.01
C ILE A 406 5.95 -12.20 3.50
N ILE A 407 5.94 -10.90 3.81
CA ILE A 407 4.77 -10.21 4.34
C ILE A 407 4.26 -9.26 3.26
N ASP A 408 3.03 -9.49 2.79
CA ASP A 408 2.35 -8.59 1.86
C ASP A 408 1.53 -7.56 2.63
N GLU A 409 1.39 -6.36 2.05
CA GLU A 409 0.80 -5.15 2.64
C GLU A 409 -0.05 -5.41 3.88
N ALA A 410 0.53 -5.08 4.98
CA ALA A 410 -0.04 -5.20 6.29
C ALA A 410 -1.08 -4.10 6.57
N HIS A 411 -1.85 -3.74 5.57
CA HIS A 411 -2.85 -2.69 5.67
C HIS A 411 -4.24 -3.30 5.50
N SER A 412 -4.98 -3.60 6.50
CA SER A 412 -6.41 -3.43 6.48
C SER A 412 -7.09 -3.76 7.78
N SER A 413 -7.82 -2.83 8.20
CA SER A 413 -8.94 -2.94 9.09
C SER A 413 -10.02 -3.83 8.47
N GLN A 414 -10.19 -5.03 8.93
CA GLN A 414 -11.53 -5.65 9.00
C GLN A 414 -11.61 -6.67 10.13
N ASN A 415 -12.55 -6.41 11.03
CA ASN A 415 -13.13 -7.21 12.10
C ASN A 415 -12.58 -6.98 13.51
N GLY A 416 -13.14 -5.96 14.15
CA GLY A 416 -13.05 -5.69 15.61
C GLY A 416 -13.57 -6.79 16.54
N ALA A 417 -13.92 -7.98 16.03
CA ALA A 417 -14.46 -9.08 16.84
C ALA A 417 -13.48 -10.21 17.18
N MET A 418 -12.25 -10.20 16.62
CA MET A 418 -11.30 -11.33 16.80
C MET A 418 -10.11 -11.07 17.72
N SER A 419 -9.92 -9.86 18.24
CA SER A 419 -8.75 -9.57 19.09
C SER A 419 -8.85 -10.12 20.52
N ALA A 420 -10.02 -10.59 20.94
CA ALA A 420 -10.26 -11.12 22.30
C ALA A 420 -9.85 -12.59 22.48
N ASN A 421 -9.65 -13.36 21.41
CA ASN A 421 -9.38 -14.81 21.50
C ASN A 421 -7.89 -15.19 21.49
N LEU A 422 -6.98 -14.23 21.41
CA LEU A 422 -5.53 -14.47 21.32
C LEU A 422 -4.82 -14.72 22.67
N ALA A 423 -5.51 -14.52 23.78
CA ALA A 423 -4.93 -14.72 25.11
C ALA A 423 -5.19 -16.11 25.73
N THR A 424 -5.98 -16.98 25.09
CA THR A 424 -6.44 -18.27 25.66
C THR A 424 -5.94 -19.51 24.93
N GLY A 425 -5.02 -19.41 24.00
CA GLY A 425 -4.58 -20.54 23.16
C GLY A 425 -3.38 -21.34 23.67
N LEU A 426 -2.97 -21.24 24.91
CA LEU A 426 -1.79 -21.96 25.44
C LEU A 426 -2.10 -23.19 26.30
N SER A 427 -3.35 -23.61 26.46
CA SER A 427 -3.70 -24.89 27.10
C SER A 427 -4.56 -25.73 26.18
N GLY A 428 -4.14 -26.97 25.96
CA GLY A 428 -4.87 -27.95 25.16
C GLY A 428 -6.24 -28.27 25.78
N ASN A 429 -7.23 -28.46 24.89
CA ASN A 429 -8.58 -28.99 25.14
C ASN A 429 -9.58 -28.07 25.86
N ALA A 430 -10.37 -27.42 25.08
CA ALA A 430 -11.81 -27.22 25.11
C ALA A 430 -12.20 -25.89 24.47
N VAL A 431 -13.18 -25.95 23.59
CA VAL A 431 -13.75 -24.78 22.88
C VAL A 431 -14.66 -24.04 23.87
N PRO A 432 -14.38 -22.78 24.25
CA PRO A 432 -15.36 -21.93 24.89
C PRO A 432 -16.05 -21.03 23.83
N LYS A 433 -17.33 -20.84 24.04
CA LYS A 433 -18.22 -19.96 23.29
C LYS A 433 -17.72 -18.50 23.28
N PRO A 434 -17.98 -17.71 22.24
CA PRO A 434 -17.50 -16.34 22.14
C PRO A 434 -18.13 -15.44 23.21
N TYR A 435 -17.29 -14.81 24.02
CA TYR A 435 -17.68 -13.76 24.96
C TYR A 435 -17.54 -12.40 24.26
N VAL A 436 -18.63 -11.69 24.14
CA VAL A 436 -18.68 -10.32 23.62
C VAL A 436 -18.15 -9.38 24.70
N LEU A 437 -17.03 -8.70 24.42
CA LEU A 437 -16.51 -7.64 25.28
C LEU A 437 -17.22 -6.32 24.95
N PRO A 438 -17.59 -5.51 25.95
CA PRO A 438 -18.09 -4.15 25.72
C PRO A 438 -16.98 -3.23 25.18
N GLU A 439 -17.38 -2.33 24.30
CA GLU A 439 -16.61 -1.25 23.73
C GLU A 439 -16.01 -0.37 24.83
N ASP A 440 -14.69 -0.30 24.93
CA ASP A 440 -13.97 0.80 25.58
C ASP A 440 -12.46 0.73 25.28
N THR A 441 -12.01 1.34 24.20
CA THR A 441 -10.60 1.69 23.96
C THR A 441 -10.47 3.00 23.21
N GLY A 442 -11.07 4.02 23.73
CA GLY A 442 -10.96 5.34 23.12
C GLY A 442 -10.38 6.33 24.11
N TYR A 443 -9.09 6.37 24.30
CA TYR A 443 -8.38 7.56 24.79
C TYR A 443 -6.88 7.32 24.71
N MET A 444 -6.22 7.95 23.77
CA MET A 444 -4.87 8.53 23.81
C MET A 444 -4.21 8.60 22.44
N MET A 445 -4.45 9.67 21.74
CA MET A 445 -3.55 10.29 20.72
C MET A 445 -4.17 11.64 20.30
N ALA A 446 -4.31 12.58 21.25
CA ALA A 446 -4.90 13.89 20.98
C ALA A 446 -3.89 15.04 21.01
N ALA A 447 -2.59 14.79 20.75
CA ALA A 447 -1.56 15.82 20.80
C ALA A 447 -1.05 16.31 19.44
N GLU A 448 -1.42 15.70 18.32
CA GLU A 448 -0.90 16.10 17.01
C GLU A 448 -1.92 16.55 15.97
N ASN A 449 -3.22 16.44 16.23
CA ASN A 449 -4.23 16.82 15.23
C ASN A 449 -5.06 18.02 15.70
N GLY A 450 -5.19 19.01 14.84
CA GLY A 450 -5.92 20.25 15.07
C GLY A 450 -7.39 20.06 15.49
N PRO A 451 -8.08 21.13 15.91
CA PRO A 451 -9.40 21.04 16.53
C PRO A 451 -10.45 20.55 15.54
N GLY A 452 -11.08 19.44 15.85
CA GLY A 452 -12.28 18.98 15.13
C GLY A 452 -12.35 17.53 14.69
N VAL A 453 -11.44 16.66 15.12
CA VAL A 453 -11.52 15.24 14.79
C VAL A 453 -12.27 14.51 15.90
N GLU A 454 -13.47 14.02 15.61
CA GLU A 454 -14.10 12.97 16.42
C GLU A 454 -13.20 11.75 16.42
N TRP A 455 -12.81 11.33 17.59
CA TRP A 455 -12.02 10.15 17.83
C TRP A 455 -12.90 8.91 17.74
N GLU A 456 -13.05 8.31 16.55
CA GLU A 456 -13.35 6.89 16.50
C GLU A 456 -12.11 6.14 16.98
N PRO A 457 -12.24 5.12 17.85
CA PRO A 457 -11.12 4.26 18.19
C PRO A 457 -10.50 3.79 16.89
N GLU A 458 -9.21 4.07 16.69
CA GLU A 458 -8.51 3.58 15.50
C GLU A 458 -8.69 2.08 15.46
N GLU A 459 -9.44 1.59 14.48
CA GLU A 459 -9.45 0.17 14.17
C GLU A 459 -8.00 -0.20 13.90
N GLU A 460 -7.42 -1.03 14.76
CA GLU A 460 -6.06 -1.51 14.64
C GLU A 460 -5.87 -2.04 13.23
N ASP A 461 -5.04 -1.36 12.46
CA ASP A 461 -4.72 -1.85 11.12
C ASP A 461 -3.90 -3.15 11.24
N THR A 462 -3.70 -3.82 10.12
CA THR A 462 -3.00 -5.09 10.10
C THR A 462 -1.52 -4.91 10.42
N GLU A 463 -0.95 -3.74 10.16
CA GLU A 463 0.42 -3.42 10.55
C GLU A 463 0.53 -3.32 12.08
N ASP A 464 -0.43 -2.71 12.74
CA ASP A 464 -0.51 -2.68 14.21
C ASP A 464 -0.69 -4.08 14.79
N LYS A 465 -1.46 -4.96 14.13
CA LYS A 465 -1.60 -6.39 14.51
C LYS A 465 -0.30 -7.17 14.29
N ILE A 466 0.39 -6.99 13.16
CA ILE A 466 1.72 -7.56 12.91
C ILE A 466 2.69 -7.07 13.97
N HIS A 467 2.72 -5.77 14.26
CA HIS A 467 3.56 -5.21 15.29
C HIS A 467 3.22 -5.77 16.67
N LYS A 468 1.95 -5.98 17.02
CA LYS A 468 1.55 -6.62 18.27
C LYS A 468 1.99 -8.09 18.35
N ILE A 469 1.90 -8.81 17.24
CA ILE A 469 2.30 -10.22 17.15
C ILE A 469 3.82 -10.35 17.19
N LEU A 470 4.54 -9.53 16.45
CA LEU A 470 6.00 -9.45 16.52
C LEU A 470 6.48 -8.91 17.89
N LYS A 471 5.66 -8.11 18.57
CA LYS A 471 5.88 -7.61 19.92
C LYS A 471 5.73 -8.67 21.00
N GLY A 472 4.80 -9.57 20.85
CA GLY A 472 4.57 -10.65 21.84
C GLY A 472 5.62 -11.76 21.78
N ARG A 473 6.48 -11.77 20.76
CA ARG A 473 7.42 -12.86 20.50
C ARG A 473 8.68 -12.36 19.82
N LYS A 474 9.83 -12.72 20.36
CA LYS A 474 11.13 -12.45 19.72
C LYS A 474 11.09 -12.99 18.29
N LEU A 475 11.42 -12.15 17.29
CA LEU A 475 11.54 -12.57 15.91
C LEU A 475 12.43 -13.80 15.83
N ALA A 476 11.96 -14.85 15.17
CA ALA A 476 12.68 -16.11 15.08
C ALA A 476 14.04 -15.89 14.41
N LYS A 477 15.12 -16.24 15.10
CA LYS A 477 16.51 -16.10 14.61
C LYS A 477 16.82 -17.01 13.41
N ASN A 478 15.99 -18.03 13.17
CA ASN A 478 16.09 -18.98 12.07
C ASN A 478 15.21 -18.62 10.87
N ALA A 479 14.79 -17.35 10.75
CA ALA A 479 13.98 -16.88 9.65
C ALA A 479 14.49 -15.53 9.09
N ASP A 480 14.42 -15.37 7.75
CA ASP A 480 14.55 -14.09 7.08
C ASP A 480 13.18 -13.50 6.81
N TYR A 481 13.06 -12.17 6.89
CA TYR A 481 11.80 -11.45 6.72
C TYR A 481 11.88 -10.49 5.52
N TYR A 482 10.86 -10.55 4.67
CA TYR A 482 10.73 -9.70 3.47
C TYR A 482 9.39 -8.97 3.52
N ALA A 483 9.42 -7.71 3.98
CA ALA A 483 8.23 -6.88 4.17
C ALA A 483 7.98 -5.99 2.95
N PHE A 484 6.88 -6.22 2.23
CA PHE A 484 6.44 -5.40 1.11
C PHE A 484 5.35 -4.43 1.56
N THR A 485 5.54 -3.14 1.33
CA THR A 485 4.54 -2.11 1.65
C THR A 485 4.61 -0.94 0.68
N ALA A 486 3.50 -0.21 0.52
CA ALA A 486 3.48 1.06 -0.20
C ALA A 486 3.71 2.26 0.73
N THR A 487 3.34 2.12 2.00
CA THR A 487 3.30 3.19 3.00
C THR A 487 3.93 2.71 4.31
N PRO A 488 5.28 2.62 4.37
CA PRO A 488 5.95 2.16 5.58
C PRO A 488 5.75 3.18 6.72
N LYS A 489 5.33 2.68 7.88
CA LYS A 489 5.25 3.47 9.11
C LYS A 489 6.63 3.51 9.80
N ASN A 490 6.81 4.45 10.73
CA ASN A 490 8.04 4.62 11.50
C ASN A 490 8.51 3.30 12.13
N LYS A 491 7.58 2.53 12.73
CA LYS A 491 7.87 1.22 13.31
C LYS A 491 8.33 0.19 12.26
N THR A 492 7.75 0.21 11.07
CA THR A 492 8.12 -0.70 9.97
C THR A 492 9.51 -0.38 9.44
N LEU A 493 9.84 0.92 9.31
CA LEU A 493 11.17 1.39 8.94
C LEU A 493 12.23 0.95 9.96
N GLU A 494 11.97 1.15 11.26
CA GLU A 494 12.90 0.75 12.31
C GLU A 494 13.07 -0.78 12.42
N MET A 495 12.00 -1.55 12.12
CA MET A 495 12.01 -3.01 12.23
C MET A 495 12.64 -3.72 11.03
N PHE A 496 12.37 -3.25 9.82
CA PHE A 496 12.74 -3.93 8.57
C PHE A 496 13.67 -3.12 7.67
N GLY A 497 13.84 -1.81 7.93
CA GLY A 497 14.71 -0.93 7.15
C GLY A 497 16.19 -1.21 7.39
N GLU A 498 17.00 -0.84 6.40
CA GLU A 498 18.46 -0.88 6.51
C GLU A 498 18.96 0.30 7.36
N LYS A 499 19.67 -0.03 8.45
CA LYS A 499 20.28 0.95 9.32
C LYS A 499 21.50 1.56 8.65
N SER A 500 21.56 2.89 8.59
CA SER A 500 22.67 3.67 8.07
C SER A 500 22.86 4.93 8.90
N TYR A 501 23.90 5.72 8.61
CA TYR A 501 24.16 6.99 9.28
C TYR A 501 24.13 8.11 8.25
N ASP A 502 23.53 9.23 8.60
CA ASP A 502 23.52 10.42 7.76
C ASP A 502 24.84 11.19 7.82
N ALA A 503 24.92 12.33 7.12
CA ALA A 503 26.12 13.19 7.11
C ALA A 503 26.43 13.81 8.47
N ASN A 504 25.46 13.89 9.38
CA ASN A 504 25.59 14.42 10.74
C ASN A 504 25.93 13.33 11.76
N GLY A 505 25.94 12.05 11.34
CA GLY A 505 26.16 10.89 12.20
C GLY A 505 24.90 10.40 12.90
N GLU A 506 23.71 10.89 12.54
CA GLU A 506 22.44 10.41 13.06
C GLU A 506 22.05 9.08 12.40
N VAL A 507 21.46 8.20 13.19
CA VAL A 507 20.96 6.90 12.69
C VAL A 507 19.80 7.15 11.75
N THR A 508 19.82 6.48 10.59
CA THR A 508 18.72 6.49 9.64
C THR A 508 18.33 5.07 9.22
N PHE A 509 17.05 4.86 8.94
CA PHE A 509 16.55 3.60 8.41
C PHE A 509 15.89 3.85 7.05
N LYS A 510 16.28 3.06 6.04
CA LYS A 510 15.81 3.17 4.66
C LYS A 510 15.32 1.83 4.13
N PRO A 511 14.41 1.82 3.14
CA PRO A 511 14.06 0.59 2.45
C PRO A 511 15.29 -0.02 1.73
N PHE A 512 15.35 -1.36 1.68
CA PHE A 512 16.33 -2.11 0.88
C PHE A 512 16.14 -1.88 -0.61
N HIS A 513 14.89 -1.78 -1.05
CA HIS A 513 14.54 -1.51 -2.45
C HIS A 513 13.29 -0.63 -2.51
N GLU A 514 13.26 0.27 -3.48
CA GLU A 514 12.16 1.23 -3.65
C GLU A 514 11.67 1.32 -5.10
N TYR A 515 10.36 1.46 -5.24
CA TYR A 515 9.67 1.92 -6.44
C TYR A 515 8.64 2.94 -6.00
N THR A 516 9.01 4.22 -6.08
CA THR A 516 8.29 5.31 -5.44
C THR A 516 6.96 5.62 -6.13
N MET A 517 6.06 6.30 -5.44
CA MET A 517 4.82 6.81 -6.03
C MET A 517 5.14 7.82 -7.15
N LYS A 518 6.13 8.70 -6.94
CA LYS A 518 6.62 9.64 -7.94
C LYS A 518 7.01 8.93 -9.23
N GLN A 519 7.90 7.94 -9.15
CA GLN A 519 8.33 7.17 -10.31
C GLN A 519 7.14 6.52 -11.03
N ALA A 520 6.24 5.91 -10.30
CA ALA A 520 5.07 5.23 -10.86
C ALA A 520 4.09 6.19 -11.56
N ILE A 521 3.96 7.44 -11.07
CA ILE A 521 3.15 8.50 -11.71
C ILE A 521 3.85 9.01 -12.97
N GLU A 522 5.12 9.35 -12.89
CA GLU A 522 5.90 9.87 -14.02
C GLU A 522 6.02 8.86 -15.16
N GLU A 523 6.10 7.57 -14.83
CA GLU A 523 6.06 6.48 -15.79
C GLU A 523 4.65 6.20 -16.36
N GLY A 524 3.62 6.91 -15.90
CA GLY A 524 2.23 6.69 -16.32
C GLY A 524 1.67 5.32 -15.92
N PHE A 525 2.30 4.66 -14.96
CA PHE A 525 1.88 3.34 -14.48
C PHE A 525 0.74 3.40 -13.49
N ILE A 526 0.70 4.45 -12.71
CA ILE A 526 -0.44 4.85 -11.89
C ILE A 526 -0.81 6.29 -12.25
N LEU A 527 -2.07 6.63 -12.04
CA LEU A 527 -2.55 7.99 -12.26
C LEU A 527 -2.32 8.83 -11.00
N ASP A 528 -1.99 10.12 -11.23
CA ASP A 528 -1.96 11.11 -10.17
C ASP A 528 -3.41 11.42 -9.71
N VAL A 529 -3.77 10.92 -8.57
CA VAL A 529 -5.13 11.07 -8.00
C VAL A 529 -5.37 12.48 -7.44
N LEU A 530 -4.32 13.26 -7.23
CA LEU A 530 -4.39 14.63 -6.71
C LEU A 530 -4.45 15.69 -7.81
N LYS A 531 -4.38 15.29 -9.09
CA LYS A 531 -4.38 16.21 -10.22
C LYS A 531 -5.68 17.00 -10.35
N TYR A 532 -6.82 16.38 -10.10
CA TYR A 532 -8.14 16.99 -10.20
C TYR A 532 -8.87 16.83 -8.87
N TYR A 533 -8.41 17.56 -7.86
CA TYR A 533 -8.95 17.56 -6.51
C TYR A 533 -9.85 18.77 -6.33
N THR A 534 -11.10 18.54 -5.93
CA THR A 534 -12.12 19.58 -5.72
C THR A 534 -12.62 19.53 -4.28
N PRO A 535 -12.19 20.44 -3.42
CA PRO A 535 -12.74 20.53 -2.06
C PRO A 535 -14.08 21.25 -2.07
N TYR A 536 -14.94 20.84 -1.14
CA TYR A 536 -16.21 21.50 -0.85
C TYR A 536 -16.20 21.98 0.61
N LYS A 537 -16.43 23.27 0.83
CA LYS A 537 -16.60 23.81 2.19
C LYS A 537 -18.06 23.83 2.58
N SER A 538 -18.32 23.31 3.77
CA SER A 538 -19.64 23.32 4.40
C SER A 538 -19.75 24.48 5.37
N TYR A 539 -20.81 25.24 5.26
CA TYR A 539 -21.14 26.35 6.16
C TYR A 539 -22.39 25.98 6.95
N TYR A 540 -22.30 26.09 8.27
CA TYR A 540 -23.37 25.73 9.19
C TYR A 540 -23.72 26.91 10.05
N ARG A 541 -25.01 27.02 10.42
CA ARG A 541 -25.46 27.89 11.46
C ARG A 541 -26.32 27.11 12.42
N ILE A 542 -26.00 27.22 13.69
CA ILE A 542 -26.73 26.64 14.80
C ILE A 542 -27.24 27.78 15.70
N LEU A 543 -28.37 27.51 16.35
CA LEU A 543 -28.98 28.42 17.31
C LEU A 543 -28.97 27.79 18.69
N LYS A 544 -28.80 28.61 19.72
CA LYS A 544 -28.96 28.16 21.11
C LYS A 544 -30.46 28.02 21.42
N ALA A 545 -30.85 26.79 21.78
CA ALA A 545 -32.27 26.45 22.04
C ALA A 545 -32.72 26.70 23.48
N THR A 546 -31.77 26.87 24.40
CA THR A 546 -32.06 27.11 25.85
C THR A 546 -31.81 28.55 26.27
N LYS A 547 -32.53 28.97 27.32
CA LYS A 547 -32.29 30.28 27.98
C LYS A 547 -31.10 30.24 28.92
N ASP A 548 -30.78 29.08 29.46
CA ASP A 548 -29.64 28.85 30.34
C ASP A 548 -28.33 28.85 29.53
N ASP A 549 -27.22 29.11 30.16
CA ASP A 549 -25.89 29.16 29.52
C ASP A 549 -24.91 28.15 30.18
N PRO A 550 -25.19 26.84 30.03
CA PRO A 550 -24.36 25.81 30.61
C PRO A 550 -22.93 25.86 30.02
N ARG A 551 -21.95 25.44 30.81
CA ARG A 551 -20.55 25.34 30.43
C ARG A 551 -20.22 23.95 29.90
N TYR A 552 -19.50 23.91 28.79
CA TYR A 552 -19.04 22.68 28.14
C TYR A 552 -17.54 22.76 27.79
N ASP A 553 -16.89 21.61 27.66
CA ASP A 553 -15.56 21.56 27.04
C ASP A 553 -15.63 22.06 25.61
N LYS A 554 -14.93 23.16 25.33
CA LYS A 554 -15.00 23.88 24.04
C LYS A 554 -14.66 22.98 22.85
N LYS A 555 -13.59 22.20 22.95
CA LYS A 555 -13.11 21.36 21.84
C LYS A 555 -14.05 20.20 21.57
N LYS A 556 -14.47 19.49 22.60
CA LYS A 556 -15.42 18.37 22.48
C LYS A 556 -16.80 18.85 22.03
N ALA A 557 -17.25 20.00 22.51
CA ALA A 557 -18.52 20.59 22.09
C ALA A 557 -18.52 20.94 20.60
N GLN A 558 -17.45 21.55 20.09
CA GLN A 558 -17.32 21.85 18.66
C GLN A 558 -17.33 20.58 17.79
N GLY A 559 -16.65 19.52 18.22
CA GLY A 559 -16.69 18.19 17.54
C GLY A 559 -18.10 17.60 17.50
N LYS A 560 -18.80 17.54 18.65
CA LYS A 560 -20.18 17.04 18.72
C LYS A 560 -21.15 17.88 17.89
N LEU A 561 -21.02 19.21 17.91
CA LEU A 561 -21.85 20.09 17.10
C LEU A 561 -21.64 19.88 15.61
N ARG A 562 -20.38 19.70 15.18
CA ARG A 562 -20.07 19.40 13.78
C ARG A 562 -20.69 18.05 13.35
N ALA A 563 -20.52 17.02 14.16
CA ALA A 563 -21.12 15.71 13.90
C ALA A 563 -22.65 15.77 13.83
N TYR A 564 -23.28 16.51 14.74
CA TYR A 564 -24.72 16.74 14.75
C TYR A 564 -25.22 17.39 13.45
N VAL A 565 -24.57 18.47 13.01
CA VAL A 565 -24.95 19.17 11.77
C VAL A 565 -24.72 18.30 10.54
N GLU A 566 -23.62 17.57 10.51
CA GLU A 566 -23.32 16.66 9.39
C GLU A 566 -24.26 15.45 9.30
N ALA A 567 -24.89 15.05 10.40
CA ALA A 567 -25.88 13.98 10.46
C ALA A 567 -27.30 14.42 9.99
N GLN A 568 -27.52 15.71 9.80
CA GLN A 568 -28.85 16.20 9.40
C GLN A 568 -29.23 15.72 7.99
N PRO A 569 -30.50 15.33 7.76
CA PRO A 569 -30.97 14.84 6.47
C PRO A 569 -30.72 15.84 5.32
N GLU A 570 -30.88 17.14 5.55
CA GLU A 570 -30.66 18.17 4.55
C GLU A 570 -29.17 18.22 4.09
N THR A 571 -28.26 17.95 4.99
CA THR A 571 -26.82 17.88 4.68
C THR A 571 -26.53 16.71 3.74
N ILE A 572 -27.09 15.52 4.05
CA ILE A 572 -26.95 14.33 3.23
C ILE A 572 -27.59 14.52 1.86
N GLU A 573 -28.81 15.09 1.80
CA GLU A 573 -29.50 15.38 0.54
C GLU A 573 -28.69 16.31 -0.35
N LYS A 574 -28.15 17.40 0.20
CA LYS A 574 -27.36 18.36 -0.59
C LYS A 574 -26.07 17.77 -1.13
N LYS A 575 -25.36 16.99 -0.32
CA LYS A 575 -24.17 16.25 -0.78
C LYS A 575 -24.52 15.21 -1.85
N ALA A 576 -25.61 14.46 -1.66
CA ALA A 576 -26.08 13.46 -2.62
C ALA A 576 -26.49 14.10 -3.95
N GLU A 577 -27.15 15.28 -3.92
CA GLU A 577 -27.48 16.05 -5.12
C GLU A 577 -26.23 16.39 -5.95
N ILE A 578 -25.19 16.92 -5.29
CA ILE A 578 -23.90 17.24 -5.92
C ILE A 578 -23.27 15.98 -6.54
N ILE A 579 -23.25 14.87 -5.80
CA ILE A 579 -22.69 13.59 -6.24
C ILE A 579 -23.41 13.09 -7.50
N VAL A 580 -24.74 13.00 -7.47
CA VAL A 580 -25.56 12.50 -8.59
C VAL A 580 -25.44 13.42 -9.80
N GLU A 581 -25.45 14.75 -9.58
CA GLU A 581 -25.31 15.73 -10.66
C GLU A 581 -23.92 15.62 -11.32
N HIS A 582 -22.85 15.58 -10.52
CA HIS A 582 -21.48 15.44 -11.03
C HIS A 582 -21.31 14.13 -11.80
N PHE A 583 -21.83 13.02 -11.25
CA PHE A 583 -21.76 11.72 -11.90
C PHE A 583 -22.48 11.75 -13.25
N CYS A 584 -23.74 12.21 -13.28
CA CYS A 584 -24.58 12.23 -14.48
C CYS A 584 -24.17 13.28 -15.53
N LYS A 585 -23.38 14.31 -15.16
CA LYS A 585 -22.89 15.32 -16.12
C LYS A 585 -21.47 15.06 -16.61
N LYS A 586 -20.55 14.58 -15.73
CA LYS A 586 -19.12 14.54 -16.04
C LYS A 586 -18.53 13.12 -16.08
N VAL A 587 -18.98 12.22 -15.19
CA VAL A 587 -18.29 10.95 -14.95
C VAL A 587 -18.77 9.84 -15.87
N TYR A 588 -20.06 9.71 -16.10
CA TYR A 588 -20.66 8.56 -16.77
C TYR A 588 -20.06 8.26 -18.17
N MET A 589 -19.63 9.30 -18.90
CA MET A 589 -19.02 9.13 -20.25
C MET A 589 -17.54 8.75 -20.20
N LYS A 590 -16.89 8.92 -19.08
CA LYS A 590 -15.47 8.60 -18.94
C LYS A 590 -15.19 7.11 -19.14
N ILE A 591 -13.96 6.76 -19.48
CA ILE A 591 -13.50 5.39 -19.79
C ILE A 591 -14.39 4.74 -20.88
N GLY A 592 -14.72 5.50 -21.93
CA GLY A 592 -15.60 5.02 -23.03
C GLY A 592 -17.02 4.65 -22.55
N GLY A 593 -17.56 5.42 -21.63
CA GLY A 593 -18.89 5.21 -21.08
C GLY A 593 -18.96 4.08 -20.02
N LYS A 594 -17.84 3.70 -19.41
CA LYS A 594 -17.78 2.60 -18.41
C LYS A 594 -17.29 3.06 -17.03
N ALA A 595 -17.08 4.34 -16.81
CA ALA A 595 -16.56 4.85 -15.54
C ALA A 595 -17.45 4.49 -14.34
N ARG A 596 -16.81 4.22 -13.22
CA ARG A 596 -17.42 3.92 -11.92
C ARG A 596 -17.03 5.01 -10.92
N ALA A 597 -17.86 5.22 -9.92
CA ALA A 597 -17.60 6.13 -8.82
C ALA A 597 -17.73 5.42 -7.47
N MET A 598 -16.99 5.90 -6.47
CA MET A 598 -17.08 5.43 -5.09
C MET A 598 -17.37 6.62 -4.17
N LEU A 599 -18.31 6.46 -3.25
CA LEU A 599 -18.55 7.38 -2.15
C LEU A 599 -18.05 6.73 -0.86
N VAL A 600 -17.12 7.40 -0.19
CA VAL A 600 -16.56 6.97 1.10
C VAL A 600 -17.20 7.80 2.21
N THR A 601 -17.84 7.13 3.18
CA THR A 601 -18.56 7.77 4.28
C THR A 601 -17.91 7.49 5.62
N SER A 602 -18.20 8.32 6.62
CA SER A 602 -17.62 8.22 7.97
C SER A 602 -18.18 7.04 8.77
N SER A 603 -19.45 6.65 8.57
CA SER A 603 -20.09 5.56 9.31
C SER A 603 -20.98 4.69 8.43
N ILE A 604 -21.38 3.53 8.95
CA ILE A 604 -22.29 2.59 8.27
C ILE A 604 -23.68 3.21 8.10
N GLU A 605 -24.19 3.91 9.12
CA GLU A 605 -25.46 4.61 9.10
C GLU A 605 -25.48 5.66 7.98
N ARG A 606 -24.43 6.47 7.88
CA ARG A 606 -24.30 7.44 6.78
C ARG A 606 -24.23 6.76 5.42
N ALA A 607 -23.53 5.65 5.30
CA ALA A 607 -23.48 4.90 4.04
C ALA A 607 -24.90 4.45 3.60
N ILE A 608 -25.68 3.96 4.55
CA ILE A 608 -27.06 3.50 4.29
C ILE A 608 -27.95 4.69 3.89
N GLU A 609 -27.88 5.82 4.60
CA GLU A 609 -28.66 7.01 4.27
C GLU A 609 -28.28 7.59 2.89
N PHE A 610 -27.00 7.75 2.60
CA PHE A 610 -26.54 8.16 1.26
C PHE A 610 -27.02 7.21 0.17
N TYR A 611 -26.94 5.90 0.42
CA TYR A 611 -27.43 4.90 -0.54
C TYR A 611 -28.91 5.08 -0.85
N LYS A 612 -29.74 5.25 0.17
CA LYS A 612 -31.18 5.49 0.00
C LYS A 612 -31.47 6.75 -0.79
N VAL A 613 -30.81 7.87 -0.42
CA VAL A 613 -31.01 9.17 -1.06
C VAL A 613 -30.51 9.15 -2.51
N ILE A 614 -29.31 8.63 -2.77
CA ILE A 614 -28.75 8.51 -4.13
C ILE A 614 -29.63 7.61 -5.00
N THR A 615 -30.11 6.49 -4.48
CA THR A 615 -31.02 5.59 -5.23
C THR A 615 -32.29 6.30 -5.61
N ARG A 616 -32.96 6.99 -4.67
CA ARG A 616 -34.15 7.78 -4.92
C ARG A 616 -33.89 8.86 -6.00
N MET A 617 -32.80 9.63 -5.88
CA MET A 617 -32.46 10.70 -6.82
C MET A 617 -32.15 10.18 -8.23
N LEU A 618 -31.54 9.00 -8.35
CA LEU A 618 -31.31 8.35 -9.65
C LEU A 618 -32.63 7.90 -10.28
N GLU A 619 -33.55 7.37 -9.49
CA GLU A 619 -34.92 6.97 -9.94
C GLU A 619 -35.77 8.17 -10.38
N GLU A 620 -35.81 9.25 -9.59
CA GLU A 620 -36.51 10.50 -9.92
C GLU A 620 -36.00 11.12 -11.24
N ARG A 621 -34.70 10.98 -11.53
CA ARG A 621 -34.09 11.45 -12.79
C ARG A 621 -34.23 10.46 -13.94
N ASN A 622 -34.96 9.34 -13.76
CA ASN A 622 -35.03 8.24 -14.72
C ASN A 622 -33.65 7.78 -15.22
N SER A 623 -32.66 7.77 -14.35
CA SER A 623 -31.30 7.37 -14.69
C SER A 623 -31.22 5.85 -14.93
N PRO A 624 -30.52 5.37 -15.97
CA PRO A 624 -30.31 3.94 -16.17
C PRO A 624 -29.36 3.32 -15.13
N TYR A 625 -28.68 4.15 -14.33
CA TYR A 625 -27.64 3.70 -13.41
C TYR A 625 -28.20 3.42 -12.02
N ARG A 626 -27.55 2.51 -11.29
CA ARG A 626 -27.87 2.13 -9.92
C ARG A 626 -26.66 2.22 -9.01
N ALA A 627 -26.94 2.41 -7.72
CA ALA A 627 -25.94 2.37 -6.66
C ALA A 627 -25.90 0.97 -6.01
N ILE A 628 -24.76 0.65 -5.36
CA ILE A 628 -24.55 -0.48 -4.46
C ILE A 628 -24.02 0.08 -3.15
N VAL A 629 -24.44 -0.51 -2.02
CA VAL A 629 -23.87 -0.18 -0.70
C VAL A 629 -23.05 -1.36 -0.18
N ALA A 630 -21.90 -1.04 0.46
CA ALA A 630 -21.02 -2.05 1.04
C ALA A 630 -20.51 -1.65 2.43
N PHE A 631 -20.76 -2.52 3.42
CA PHE A 631 -20.39 -2.31 4.81
C PHE A 631 -20.33 -3.67 5.56
N THR A 632 -19.84 -3.68 6.79
CA THR A 632 -19.91 -4.86 7.66
C THR A 632 -21.28 -4.92 8.33
N ASP A 633 -21.90 -6.09 8.39
CA ASP A 633 -23.23 -6.29 8.97
C ASP A 633 -23.31 -5.66 10.37
N LYS A 634 -24.36 -4.87 10.64
CA LYS A 634 -24.53 -4.09 11.88
C LYS A 634 -25.96 -4.18 12.37
N VAL A 635 -26.12 -4.21 13.71
CA VAL A 635 -27.44 -4.08 14.35
C VAL A 635 -27.76 -2.59 14.48
N ILE A 636 -28.83 -2.14 13.83
CA ILE A 636 -29.35 -0.76 13.88
C ILE A 636 -30.79 -0.83 14.40
N ASP A 637 -31.13 -0.09 15.41
CA ASP A 637 -32.45 -0.08 16.07
C ASP A 637 -32.97 -1.49 16.40
N GLY A 638 -32.08 -2.36 16.88
CA GLY A 638 -32.42 -3.73 17.27
C GLY A 638 -32.61 -4.71 16.09
N LYS A 639 -32.40 -4.26 14.83
CA LYS A 639 -32.52 -5.11 13.64
C LYS A 639 -31.13 -5.28 12.98
N LEU A 640 -30.82 -6.52 12.60
CA LEU A 640 -29.62 -6.80 11.82
C LEU A 640 -29.81 -6.30 10.38
N VAL A 641 -29.02 -5.31 9.98
CA VAL A 641 -28.97 -4.77 8.63
C VAL A 641 -27.76 -5.35 7.92
N THR A 642 -28.00 -5.97 6.76
CA THR A 642 -26.97 -6.61 5.95
C THR A 642 -26.88 -5.99 4.55
N GLU A 643 -25.71 -6.07 3.90
CA GLU A 643 -25.55 -5.64 2.52
C GLU A 643 -26.55 -6.33 1.58
N SER A 644 -26.76 -7.64 1.78
CA SER A 644 -27.67 -8.44 0.96
C SER A 644 -29.11 -7.96 1.07
N SER A 645 -29.56 -7.51 2.24
CA SER A 645 -30.91 -7.00 2.44
C SER A 645 -31.17 -5.68 1.72
N LEU A 646 -30.16 -4.83 1.58
CA LEU A 646 -30.28 -3.54 0.92
C LEU A 646 -30.04 -3.63 -0.60
N ASN A 647 -29.05 -4.39 -1.03
CA ASN A 647 -28.69 -4.51 -2.44
C ASN A 647 -29.58 -5.49 -3.21
N GLY A 648 -30.27 -6.43 -2.52
CA GLY A 648 -31.11 -7.46 -3.15
C GLY A 648 -30.33 -8.63 -3.79
N PHE A 649 -29.04 -8.78 -3.47
CA PHE A 649 -28.17 -9.88 -3.91
C PHE A 649 -27.07 -10.18 -2.88
N PRO A 650 -26.42 -11.37 -2.92
CA PRO A 650 -25.40 -11.75 -1.96
C PRO A 650 -24.18 -10.80 -1.93
N SER A 651 -23.64 -10.54 -0.74
CA SER A 651 -22.46 -9.68 -0.54
C SER A 651 -21.23 -10.12 -1.36
N ALA A 652 -21.07 -11.41 -1.62
CA ALA A 652 -19.99 -11.95 -2.44
C ALA A 652 -20.06 -11.51 -3.93
N GLU A 653 -21.22 -11.03 -4.40
CA GLU A 653 -21.41 -10.58 -5.76
C GLU A 653 -21.09 -9.07 -5.95
N ILE A 654 -20.86 -8.30 -4.89
CA ILE A 654 -20.69 -6.84 -4.98
C ILE A 654 -19.58 -6.47 -5.98
N GLU A 655 -18.41 -7.10 -5.90
CA GLU A 655 -17.28 -6.79 -6.80
C GLU A 655 -17.64 -7.09 -8.27
N SER A 656 -18.23 -8.23 -8.54
CA SER A 656 -18.64 -8.62 -9.91
C SER A 656 -19.77 -7.74 -10.44
N ARG A 657 -20.75 -7.38 -9.59
CA ARG A 657 -21.85 -6.49 -9.98
C ARG A 657 -21.36 -5.08 -10.29
N MET A 658 -20.36 -4.57 -9.55
CA MET A 658 -19.76 -3.26 -9.86
C MET A 658 -19.04 -3.22 -11.22
N GLU A 659 -18.78 -4.35 -11.85
CA GLU A 659 -18.27 -4.41 -13.23
C GLU A 659 -19.40 -4.39 -14.27
N GLU A 660 -20.64 -4.65 -13.86
CA GLU A 660 -21.80 -4.80 -14.73
C GLU A 660 -22.71 -3.57 -14.74
N GLU A 661 -23.42 -3.40 -15.86
CA GLU A 661 -24.55 -2.48 -15.89
C GLU A 661 -25.74 -3.11 -15.14
N PRO A 662 -26.54 -2.32 -14.43
CA PRO A 662 -26.55 -0.86 -14.40
C PRO A 662 -25.75 -0.22 -13.24
N TYR A 663 -24.93 -0.98 -12.52
CA TYR A 663 -24.28 -0.54 -11.30
C TYR A 663 -23.05 0.33 -11.58
N ARG A 664 -23.09 1.58 -11.10
CA ARG A 664 -22.06 2.59 -11.40
C ARG A 664 -21.55 3.35 -10.19
N ILE A 665 -22.26 3.35 -9.08
CA ILE A 665 -21.89 4.08 -7.85
C ILE A 665 -21.80 3.07 -6.70
N LEU A 666 -20.65 3.02 -6.03
CA LEU A 666 -20.41 2.19 -4.85
C LEU A 666 -20.34 3.09 -3.62
N VAL A 667 -21.25 2.91 -2.67
CA VAL A 667 -21.28 3.62 -1.39
C VAL A 667 -20.67 2.73 -0.32
N VAL A 668 -19.63 3.21 0.37
CA VAL A 668 -18.89 2.42 1.37
C VAL A 668 -18.67 3.19 2.67
N ALA A 669 -18.66 2.47 3.79
CA ALA A 669 -18.15 2.98 5.05
C ALA A 669 -16.64 2.65 5.17
N ASN A 670 -16.25 1.53 5.77
CA ASN A 670 -14.85 1.11 5.89
C ASN A 670 -14.44 0.06 4.84
N LYS A 671 -15.39 -0.76 4.40
CA LYS A 671 -15.18 -1.82 3.42
C LYS A 671 -14.74 -1.25 2.07
N TYR A 672 -13.83 -1.91 1.36
CA TYR A 672 -13.28 -1.52 0.05
C TYR A 672 -12.43 -0.23 0.00
N GLN A 673 -12.23 0.48 1.10
CA GLN A 673 -11.27 1.60 1.16
C GLN A 673 -9.83 1.11 0.96
N THR A 674 -9.56 -0.12 1.40
CA THR A 674 -8.29 -0.82 1.15
C THR A 674 -8.56 -2.07 0.30
N GLY A 675 -7.60 -2.48 -0.58
CA GLY A 675 -7.62 -3.74 -1.37
C GLY A 675 -8.64 -3.88 -2.47
N TYR A 676 -9.46 -2.91 -2.75
CA TYR A 676 -10.36 -2.94 -3.90
C TYR A 676 -9.58 -2.60 -5.18
N ASP A 677 -9.56 -3.52 -6.13
CA ASP A 677 -8.86 -3.36 -7.41
C ASP A 677 -9.86 -3.28 -8.56
N GLN A 678 -10.22 -2.06 -8.95
CA GLN A 678 -11.17 -1.81 -10.02
C GLN A 678 -10.65 -0.74 -10.98
N PRO A 679 -10.09 -1.13 -12.16
CA PRO A 679 -9.57 -0.18 -13.14
C PRO A 679 -10.61 0.82 -13.68
N LEU A 680 -11.88 0.48 -13.67
CA LEU A 680 -12.97 1.35 -14.10
C LEU A 680 -13.36 2.39 -13.05
N LEU A 681 -12.83 2.31 -11.82
CA LEU A 681 -13.07 3.29 -10.78
C LEU A 681 -12.38 4.61 -11.14
N HIS A 682 -13.16 5.61 -11.48
CA HIS A 682 -12.71 6.90 -12.01
C HIS A 682 -12.79 8.03 -11.00
N THR A 683 -13.86 8.06 -10.21
CA THR A 683 -14.17 9.19 -9.33
C THR A 683 -14.37 8.72 -7.90
N MET A 684 -13.87 9.48 -6.95
CA MET A 684 -14.14 9.29 -5.53
C MET A 684 -14.80 10.53 -4.93
N TYR A 685 -15.86 10.30 -4.18
CA TYR A 685 -16.54 11.26 -3.34
C TYR A 685 -16.17 10.96 -1.90
N VAL A 686 -15.65 11.94 -1.17
CA VAL A 686 -15.10 11.73 0.17
C VAL A 686 -15.95 12.49 1.19
N ASP A 687 -16.68 11.78 2.02
CA ASP A 687 -17.45 12.28 3.15
C ASP A 687 -16.94 11.66 4.48
N LYS A 688 -15.63 11.57 4.57
CA LYS A 688 -14.90 11.02 5.71
C LYS A 688 -13.60 11.78 5.92
N GLN A 689 -13.24 12.04 7.17
CA GLN A 689 -11.92 12.58 7.46
C GLN A 689 -10.85 11.52 7.18
N LEU A 690 -9.88 11.90 6.37
CA LEU A 690 -8.75 11.07 5.95
C LEU A 690 -7.45 11.79 6.32
N SER A 691 -6.51 11.06 6.90
CA SER A 691 -5.19 11.60 7.23
C SER A 691 -4.12 10.55 7.07
N SER A 692 -2.87 10.96 6.87
CA SER A 692 -1.69 10.10 6.81
C SER A 692 -1.91 8.87 5.88
N VAL A 693 -1.56 7.68 6.31
CA VAL A 693 -1.68 6.42 5.56
C VAL A 693 -3.10 6.18 5.00
N LYS A 694 -4.15 6.49 5.79
CA LYS A 694 -5.55 6.25 5.37
C LYS A 694 -5.93 7.10 4.15
N ALA A 695 -5.44 8.34 4.06
CA ALA A 695 -5.67 9.20 2.89
C ALA A 695 -5.06 8.57 1.62
N VAL A 696 -3.79 8.18 1.70
CA VAL A 696 -3.07 7.56 0.58
C VAL A 696 -3.73 6.25 0.15
N GLN A 697 -4.07 5.38 1.09
CA GLN A 697 -4.68 4.08 0.80
C GLN A 697 -6.05 4.19 0.15
N THR A 698 -6.88 5.10 0.65
CA THR A 698 -8.24 5.30 0.14
C THR A 698 -8.20 5.92 -1.25
N LEU A 699 -7.52 7.05 -1.44
CA LEU A 699 -7.49 7.76 -2.71
C LEU A 699 -6.72 6.98 -3.79
N SER A 700 -5.70 6.20 -3.43
CA SER A 700 -4.97 5.34 -4.37
C SER A 700 -5.80 4.20 -4.96
N ARG A 701 -7.08 4.01 -4.55
CA ARG A 701 -7.99 3.11 -5.29
C ARG A 701 -8.30 3.64 -6.69
N LEU A 702 -8.20 4.96 -6.88
CA LEU A 702 -8.39 5.61 -8.18
C LEU A 702 -7.19 5.45 -9.12
N ASN A 703 -5.99 5.18 -8.62
CA ASN A 703 -4.76 5.28 -9.41
C ASN A 703 -4.56 4.16 -10.45
N ARG A 704 -5.43 3.15 -10.50
CA ARG A 704 -5.33 2.04 -11.44
C ARG A 704 -5.47 2.51 -12.87
N CYS A 705 -4.50 2.13 -13.72
CA CYS A 705 -4.51 2.44 -15.13
C CYS A 705 -5.49 1.55 -15.90
N HIS A 706 -6.07 2.14 -16.92
CA HIS A 706 -6.86 1.46 -17.96
C HIS A 706 -6.60 2.18 -19.29
N PRO A 707 -6.52 1.49 -20.46
CA PRO A 707 -6.16 2.13 -21.73
C PRO A 707 -6.99 3.37 -22.12
N LYS A 708 -8.25 3.43 -21.64
CA LYS A 708 -9.18 4.54 -21.88
C LYS A 708 -9.32 5.50 -20.69
N LYS A 709 -8.52 5.35 -19.63
CA LYS A 709 -8.57 6.19 -18.43
C LYS A 709 -7.39 7.15 -18.43
N GLN A 710 -7.66 8.43 -18.60
CA GLN A 710 -6.63 9.47 -18.69
C GLN A 710 -6.58 10.37 -17.45
N ASP A 711 -7.65 10.38 -16.67
CA ASP A 711 -7.82 11.24 -15.51
C ASP A 711 -8.60 10.53 -14.39
N THR A 712 -8.61 11.17 -13.22
CA THR A 712 -9.42 10.77 -12.05
C THR A 712 -9.96 12.02 -11.39
N PHE A 713 -11.11 11.95 -10.73
CA PHE A 713 -11.68 13.07 -9.97
C PHE A 713 -11.84 12.70 -8.50
N VAL A 714 -11.43 13.61 -7.63
CA VAL A 714 -11.73 13.55 -6.20
C VAL A 714 -12.58 14.78 -5.84
N LEU A 715 -13.79 14.56 -5.30
CA LEU A 715 -14.62 15.59 -4.69
C LEU A 715 -14.65 15.32 -3.18
N ASP A 716 -14.11 16.25 -2.42
CA ASP A 716 -13.93 16.07 -0.98
C ASP A 716 -14.82 17.04 -0.18
N PHE A 717 -15.64 16.49 0.72
CA PHE A 717 -16.58 17.24 1.57
C PHE A 717 -16.10 17.37 3.01
N ALA A 718 -15.00 16.70 3.37
CA ALA A 718 -14.62 16.53 4.78
C ALA A 718 -13.21 17.03 5.13
N ASN A 719 -12.28 17.03 4.16
CA ASN A 719 -10.86 17.21 4.44
C ASN A 719 -10.32 18.57 3.96
N ASP A 720 -9.31 19.05 4.70
CA ASP A 720 -8.49 20.16 4.24
C ASP A 720 -7.50 19.65 3.16
N PRO A 721 -7.39 20.29 2.01
CA PRO A 721 -6.44 19.93 0.97
C PRO A 721 -4.98 19.84 1.42
N GLU A 722 -4.56 20.69 2.37
CA GLU A 722 -3.19 20.65 2.87
C GLU A 722 -2.91 19.39 3.71
N VAL A 723 -3.89 18.92 4.49
CA VAL A 723 -3.79 17.66 5.23
C VAL A 723 -3.64 16.46 4.26
N ILE A 724 -4.40 16.47 3.18
CA ILE A 724 -4.29 15.44 2.13
C ILE A 724 -2.94 15.54 1.42
N LYS A 725 -2.49 16.75 1.06
CA LYS A 725 -1.18 16.97 0.44
C LYS A 725 -0.06 16.44 1.33
N GLN A 726 -0.04 16.80 2.61
CA GLN A 726 0.95 16.33 3.58
C GLN A 726 0.94 14.81 3.71
N SER A 727 -0.26 14.20 3.79
CA SER A 727 -0.40 12.74 3.85
C SER A 727 0.22 12.02 2.66
N PHE A 728 0.10 12.59 1.46
CA PHE A 728 0.72 12.03 0.25
C PHE A 728 2.21 12.33 0.17
N GLN A 729 2.65 13.49 0.67
CA GLN A 729 4.05 13.90 0.66
C GLN A 729 4.95 12.90 1.39
N GLU A 730 4.48 12.34 2.50
CA GLU A 730 5.21 11.32 3.28
C GLU A 730 5.59 10.08 2.44
N TYR A 731 4.80 9.73 1.43
CA TYR A 731 4.97 8.50 0.64
C TYR A 731 5.20 8.76 -0.86
N TYR A 732 5.35 10.02 -1.25
CA TYR A 732 5.54 10.39 -2.65
C TYR A 732 6.87 9.91 -3.19
N LYS A 733 7.92 10.03 -2.39
CA LYS A 733 9.27 9.57 -2.68
C LYS A 733 9.69 8.53 -1.63
N THR A 734 10.94 8.52 -1.22
CA THR A 734 11.45 7.60 -0.19
C THR A 734 11.10 8.11 1.19
N THR A 735 10.55 7.25 2.03
CA THR A 735 10.33 7.55 3.45
C THR A 735 11.56 7.10 4.24
N VAL A 736 12.18 8.01 4.96
CA VAL A 736 13.39 7.78 5.76
C VAL A 736 13.07 8.06 7.23
N LEU A 737 13.35 7.09 8.11
CA LEU A 737 13.28 7.31 9.55
C LEU A 737 14.61 7.92 10.01
N VAL A 738 14.54 9.09 10.64
CA VAL A 738 15.70 9.78 11.23
C VAL A 738 15.62 9.68 12.74
N GLY A 739 16.65 9.11 13.36
CA GLY A 739 16.72 8.81 14.78
C GLY A 739 16.35 7.37 15.12
N GLU A 740 16.60 7.01 16.36
CA GLU A 740 16.34 5.68 16.93
C GLU A 740 15.44 5.84 18.16
N SER A 741 14.53 4.90 18.38
CA SER A 741 13.66 4.93 19.55
C SER A 741 14.48 4.75 20.84
N ASP A 742 14.26 5.61 21.81
CA ASP A 742 15.05 5.64 23.06
C ASP A 742 14.50 4.65 24.09
N VAL A 743 15.24 3.57 24.33
CA VAL A 743 14.90 2.52 25.31
C VAL A 743 14.92 3.04 26.77
N ASN A 744 15.74 4.07 27.05
CA ASN A 744 15.84 4.59 28.43
C ASN A 744 14.51 5.14 28.94
N LYS A 745 13.62 5.54 28.04
CA LYS A 745 12.26 5.95 28.41
C LYS A 745 11.40 4.85 29.00
N LEU A 746 11.77 3.56 28.86
CA LEU A 746 11.13 2.49 29.61
C LEU A 746 11.49 2.55 31.10
N ASN A 747 12.73 2.93 31.44
CA ASN A 747 13.11 3.19 32.83
C ASN A 747 12.27 4.32 33.44
N ASP A 748 12.15 5.45 32.72
CA ASP A 748 11.35 6.59 33.16
C ASP A 748 9.88 6.19 33.43
N LEU A 749 9.31 5.35 32.54
CA LEU A 749 7.95 4.83 32.73
C LEU A 749 7.85 3.90 33.93
N THR A 750 8.83 3.01 34.11
CA THR A 750 8.88 2.08 35.26
C THR A 750 9.00 2.86 36.57
N GLU A 751 9.94 3.77 36.68
CA GLU A 751 10.14 4.63 37.85
C GLU A 751 8.89 5.43 38.19
N LYS A 752 8.21 5.98 37.16
CA LYS A 752 6.95 6.70 37.33
C LYS A 752 5.84 5.81 37.88
N ILE A 753 5.68 4.58 37.34
CA ILE A 753 4.63 3.65 37.81
C ILE A 753 4.94 3.16 39.23
N GLU A 754 6.18 2.82 39.53
CA GLU A 754 6.64 2.40 40.84
C GLU A 754 6.49 3.51 41.89
N GLY A 755 6.67 4.76 41.50
CA GLY A 755 6.49 5.93 42.38
C GLY A 755 5.11 6.05 43.01
N TYR A 756 4.08 5.46 42.42
CA TYR A 756 2.71 5.43 42.98
C TYR A 756 2.51 4.41 44.11
N ASN A 757 3.43 3.47 44.33
CA ASN A 757 3.51 2.53 45.46
C ASN A 757 2.25 1.68 45.78
N PHE A 758 1.34 1.46 44.82
CA PHE A 758 0.08 0.74 45.04
C PHE A 758 0.17 -0.79 44.87
N TYR A 759 1.37 -1.31 44.52
CA TYR A 759 1.68 -2.75 44.46
C TYR A 759 3.09 -3.00 45.00
N VAL A 760 3.42 -4.26 45.26
CA VAL A 760 4.74 -4.70 45.74
C VAL A 760 5.34 -5.74 44.80
N GLN A 761 6.66 -5.93 44.82
CA GLN A 761 7.36 -6.87 43.96
C GLN A 761 6.82 -8.30 44.06
N ASP A 762 6.42 -8.72 45.28
CA ASP A 762 5.83 -10.01 45.54
C ASP A 762 4.50 -10.24 44.79
N ASP A 763 3.71 -9.19 44.55
CA ASP A 763 2.51 -9.27 43.72
C ASP A 763 2.86 -9.60 42.26
N ILE A 764 3.94 -8.98 41.70
CA ILE A 764 4.45 -9.24 40.36
C ILE A 764 4.91 -10.70 40.26
N ASP A 765 5.82 -11.10 41.14
CA ASP A 765 6.47 -12.43 41.12
C ASP A 765 5.41 -13.55 41.24
N LYS A 766 4.44 -13.45 42.12
CA LYS A 766 3.36 -14.42 42.27
C LYS A 766 2.45 -14.50 41.07
N VAL A 767 2.04 -13.37 40.49
CA VAL A 767 1.21 -13.36 39.28
C VAL A 767 1.95 -13.99 38.10
N VAL A 768 3.25 -13.70 37.94
CA VAL A 768 4.07 -14.25 36.86
C VAL A 768 4.26 -15.76 37.05
N GLU A 769 4.56 -16.24 38.27
CA GLU A 769 4.70 -17.67 38.58
C GLU A 769 3.43 -18.44 38.27
N LEU A 770 2.28 -17.97 38.76
CA LEU A 770 0.96 -18.57 38.50
C LEU A 770 0.61 -18.51 36.99
N LYS A 771 1.02 -17.48 36.31
CA LYS A 771 0.80 -17.35 34.84
C LYS A 771 1.65 -18.34 34.06
N LEU A 772 2.89 -18.56 34.47
CA LEU A 772 3.83 -19.49 33.84
C LEU A 772 3.52 -20.95 34.12
N SER A 773 2.80 -21.29 35.23
CA SER A 773 2.32 -22.65 35.52
C SER A 773 1.38 -23.19 34.41
N GLY A 774 0.69 -22.28 33.69
CA GLY A 774 -0.19 -22.63 32.58
C GLY A 774 -1.49 -23.33 32.98
N SER A 775 -1.77 -23.45 34.27
CA SER A 775 -3.00 -24.11 34.80
C SER A 775 -4.17 -23.13 34.80
N ASP A 776 -5.30 -23.53 34.22
CA ASP A 776 -6.57 -22.78 34.36
C ASP A 776 -7.10 -22.73 35.81
N GLU A 777 -6.66 -23.64 36.67
CA GLU A 777 -6.98 -23.64 38.09
C GLU A 777 -6.34 -22.49 38.86
N ASP A 778 -5.27 -21.89 38.35
CA ASP A 778 -4.55 -20.76 38.97
C ASP A 778 -5.18 -19.41 38.65
N ARG A 779 -6.11 -19.35 37.69
CA ARG A 779 -6.78 -18.11 37.31
C ARG A 779 -7.51 -17.38 38.46
N PRO A 780 -8.23 -18.05 39.36
CA PRO A 780 -8.83 -17.39 40.53
C PRO A 780 -7.79 -16.77 41.46
N ASN A 781 -6.61 -17.41 41.61
CA ASN A 781 -5.52 -16.91 42.44
C ASN A 781 -4.90 -15.63 41.84
N ILE A 782 -4.67 -15.61 40.52
CA ILE A 782 -4.23 -14.42 39.80
C ILE A 782 -5.24 -13.27 39.96
N ASP A 783 -6.52 -13.58 39.77
CA ASP A 783 -7.60 -12.59 39.92
C ASP A 783 -7.70 -12.04 41.34
N ALA A 784 -7.46 -12.86 42.38
CA ALA A 784 -7.46 -12.42 43.78
C ALA A 784 -6.31 -11.41 44.06
N ILE A 785 -5.09 -11.70 43.59
CA ILE A 785 -3.94 -10.79 43.73
C ILE A 785 -4.23 -9.47 43.01
N LEU A 786 -4.63 -9.52 41.72
CA LEU A 786 -4.94 -8.33 40.93
C LEU A 786 -6.10 -7.51 41.52
N TYR A 787 -7.08 -8.16 42.17
CA TYR A 787 -8.15 -7.45 42.84
C TYR A 787 -7.63 -6.70 44.07
N GLY A 788 -6.73 -7.31 44.85
CA GLY A 788 -6.06 -6.64 45.98
C GLY A 788 -5.29 -5.41 45.56
N VAL A 789 -4.54 -5.52 44.44
CA VAL A 789 -3.81 -4.39 43.83
C VAL A 789 -4.77 -3.31 43.32
N THR A 790 -5.85 -3.70 42.65
CA THR A 790 -6.86 -2.75 42.14
C THR A 790 -7.55 -1.99 43.27
N ARG A 791 -7.76 -2.65 44.44
CA ARG A 791 -8.34 -2.01 45.62
C ARG A 791 -7.38 -0.95 46.15
N ARG A 792 -6.08 -1.26 46.34
CA ARG A 792 -5.07 -0.28 46.76
C ARG A 792 -4.98 0.89 45.78
N PHE A 793 -4.99 0.63 44.49
CA PHE A 793 -5.03 1.65 43.44
C PHE A 793 -6.17 2.64 43.59
N LYS A 794 -7.37 2.16 44.02
CA LYS A 794 -8.56 3.01 44.26
C LYS A 794 -8.53 3.76 45.56
N GLU A 795 -7.99 3.15 46.63
CA GLU A 795 -8.05 3.65 48.01
C GLU A 795 -6.87 4.59 48.31
N GLU A 796 -5.71 4.38 47.69
CA GLU A 796 -4.47 5.06 48.02
C GLU A 796 -4.11 6.18 47.03
N LEU A 797 -4.66 6.21 45.81
CA LEU A 797 -4.38 7.20 44.78
C LEU A 797 -5.57 8.16 44.59
N GLU A 798 -5.27 9.44 44.48
CA GLU A 798 -6.24 10.46 44.08
C GLU A 798 -6.68 10.26 42.61
N GLU A 799 -7.81 10.79 42.21
CA GLU A 799 -8.43 10.55 40.92
C GLU A 799 -7.53 10.94 39.73
N ASP A 800 -6.84 12.06 39.81
CA ASP A 800 -5.86 12.52 38.81
C ASP A 800 -4.64 11.58 38.74
N GLU A 801 -4.17 11.08 39.89
CA GLU A 801 -3.06 10.11 39.98
C GLU A 801 -3.47 8.76 39.39
N GLN A 802 -4.72 8.32 39.59
CA GLN A 802 -5.25 7.10 38.99
C GLN A 802 -5.25 7.20 37.45
N ILE A 803 -5.63 8.35 36.90
CA ILE A 803 -5.64 8.62 35.45
C ILE A 803 -4.23 8.56 34.92
N ASP A 804 -3.29 9.27 35.53
CA ASP A 804 -1.91 9.37 35.04
C ASP A 804 -1.15 8.03 35.20
N CYS A 805 -1.30 7.35 36.32
CA CYS A 805 -0.73 6.01 36.55
C CYS A 805 -1.26 4.98 35.55
N LYS A 806 -2.57 4.91 35.33
CA LYS A 806 -3.17 4.01 34.35
C LYS A 806 -2.70 4.29 32.92
N SER A 807 -2.49 5.57 32.59
CA SER A 807 -1.90 6.01 31.31
C SER A 807 -0.44 5.53 31.18
N ALA A 808 0.39 5.69 32.22
CA ALA A 808 1.76 5.22 32.23
C ALA A 808 1.85 3.70 32.06
N ILE A 809 1.00 2.93 32.74
CA ILE A 809 0.92 1.47 32.60
C ILE A 809 0.56 1.07 31.15
N LYS A 810 -0.44 1.73 30.55
CA LYS A 810 -0.81 1.48 29.15
C LYS A 810 0.35 1.78 28.20
N ASN A 811 1.08 2.87 28.41
CA ASN A 811 2.24 3.25 27.61
C ASN A 811 3.37 2.23 27.76
N PHE A 812 3.66 1.76 28.96
CA PHE A 812 4.65 0.70 29.18
C PHE A 812 4.26 -0.59 28.43
N CYS A 813 3.00 -1.04 28.58
CA CYS A 813 2.49 -2.23 27.88
C CYS A 813 2.53 -2.08 26.34
N ARG A 814 2.49 -0.86 25.82
CA ARG A 814 2.60 -0.56 24.39
C ARG A 814 4.06 -0.54 23.92
N CYS A 815 4.96 0.04 24.71
CA CYS A 815 6.35 0.29 24.30
C CYS A 815 7.27 -0.91 24.52
N TYR A 816 7.16 -1.59 25.66
CA TYR A 816 8.06 -2.70 25.99
C TYR A 816 8.09 -3.81 24.94
N PRO A 817 6.96 -4.34 24.45
CA PRO A 817 6.99 -5.39 23.44
C PRO A 817 7.65 -4.93 22.13
N TYR A 818 7.47 -3.65 21.75
CA TYR A 818 8.12 -3.08 20.58
C TYR A 818 9.63 -3.05 20.74
N PHE A 819 10.13 -2.52 21.85
CA PHE A 819 11.57 -2.48 22.11
C PHE A 819 12.18 -3.88 22.22
N SER A 820 11.51 -4.81 22.88
CA SER A 820 12.01 -6.19 23.00
C SER A 820 12.10 -6.93 21.66
N ALA A 821 11.32 -6.50 20.64
CA ALA A 821 11.36 -7.07 19.29
C ALA A 821 12.51 -6.51 18.44
N ILE A 822 12.90 -5.25 18.63
CA ILE A 822 13.90 -4.57 17.78
C ILE A 822 15.29 -4.52 18.39
N MET A 823 15.42 -4.58 19.72
CA MET A 823 16.70 -4.44 20.43
C MET A 823 17.14 -5.73 21.10
N PRO A 824 18.47 -5.99 21.12
CA PRO A 824 19.03 -7.24 21.68
C PRO A 824 19.16 -7.21 23.22
N PHE A 825 18.29 -6.52 23.97
CA PHE A 825 18.34 -6.53 25.40
C PHE A 825 17.46 -7.64 26.00
N GLU A 826 17.86 -8.17 27.15
CA GLU A 826 17.08 -9.10 27.95
C GLU A 826 16.97 -8.51 29.37
N SER A 827 15.78 -8.02 29.73
CA SER A 827 15.46 -7.59 31.09
C SER A 827 14.36 -8.50 31.64
N PRO A 828 14.71 -9.45 32.53
CA PRO A 828 13.71 -10.30 33.19
C PRO A 828 12.68 -9.48 33.97
N ASP A 829 13.11 -8.36 34.57
CA ASP A 829 12.25 -7.51 35.39
C ASP A 829 11.18 -6.81 34.56
N TRP A 830 11.58 -6.24 33.40
CA TRP A 830 10.60 -5.63 32.49
C TRP A 830 9.65 -6.65 31.87
N GLU A 831 10.11 -7.89 31.60
CA GLU A 831 9.22 -8.96 31.13
C GLU A 831 8.20 -9.33 32.20
N LYS A 832 8.61 -9.48 33.47
CA LYS A 832 7.70 -9.72 34.59
C LYS A 832 6.69 -8.58 34.76
N GLN A 833 7.17 -7.33 34.75
CA GLN A 833 6.34 -6.14 34.80
C GLN A 833 5.34 -6.09 33.64
N TYR A 834 5.78 -6.42 32.42
CA TYR A 834 4.88 -6.46 31.28
C TYR A 834 3.77 -7.50 31.44
N VAL A 835 4.09 -8.71 31.86
CA VAL A 835 3.09 -9.74 32.14
C VAL A 835 2.08 -9.26 33.20
N PHE A 836 2.59 -8.72 34.29
CA PHE A 836 1.75 -8.20 35.39
C PHE A 836 0.87 -7.02 34.94
N TYR A 837 1.45 -5.98 34.34
CA TYR A 837 0.72 -4.79 33.91
C TYR A 837 -0.31 -5.09 32.80
N SER A 838 -0.01 -6.02 31.89
CA SER A 838 -0.93 -6.42 30.83
C SER A 838 -2.22 -7.09 31.36
N LEU A 839 -2.13 -7.74 32.53
CA LEU A 839 -3.27 -8.31 33.24
C LEU A 839 -3.95 -7.26 34.11
N LEU A 840 -3.16 -6.47 34.83
CA LEU A 840 -3.66 -5.45 35.78
C LEU A 840 -4.48 -4.37 35.07
N VAL A 841 -4.01 -3.86 33.95
CA VAL A 841 -4.70 -2.76 33.21
C VAL A 841 -6.14 -3.11 32.85
N LYS A 842 -6.45 -4.39 32.69
CA LYS A 842 -7.81 -4.89 32.40
C LYS A 842 -8.72 -4.92 33.62
N LYS A 843 -8.13 -4.88 34.81
CA LYS A 843 -8.85 -4.92 36.11
C LYS A 843 -8.98 -3.53 36.73
N LEU A 844 -8.13 -2.58 36.33
CA LEU A 844 -8.21 -1.20 36.82
C LEU A 844 -9.55 -0.56 36.44
N PRO A 845 -10.13 0.30 37.33
CA PRO A 845 -11.42 0.91 37.09
C PRO A 845 -11.49 1.66 35.76
N LYS A 846 -12.68 1.62 35.16
CA LYS A 846 -13.00 2.58 34.11
C LYS A 846 -13.18 3.92 34.80
N LEU A 847 -12.17 4.77 34.69
CA LEU A 847 -12.26 6.14 35.20
C LEU A 847 -13.26 6.85 34.31
N LYS A 848 -14.39 7.28 34.87
CA LYS A 848 -15.33 8.14 34.18
C LYS A 848 -14.68 9.51 34.04
N ILE A 849 -14.27 9.82 32.86
CA ILE A 849 -14.05 11.20 32.49
C ILE A 849 -15.46 11.76 32.33
N ASP A 850 -15.83 12.70 33.20
CA ASP A 850 -17.11 13.40 33.06
C ASP A 850 -17.21 13.89 31.63
N ASP A 851 -18.26 13.44 30.93
CA ASP A 851 -18.53 13.94 29.58
C ASP A 851 -19.04 15.37 29.72
N CYS A 852 -18.06 16.33 29.81
CA CYS A 852 -18.35 17.77 29.92
C CYS A 852 -19.18 18.31 28.74
N THR A 853 -19.81 17.45 27.97
CA THR A 853 -20.70 17.78 26.83
C THR A 853 -22.05 17.07 26.92
N ASP A 854 -22.42 16.49 28.08
CA ASP A 854 -23.73 15.90 28.30
C ASP A 854 -24.84 16.97 28.18
N GLY A 855 -25.89 16.65 27.41
CA GLY A 855 -27.00 17.59 27.17
C GLY A 855 -26.70 18.70 26.19
N LEU A 856 -25.51 18.74 25.57
CA LEU A 856 -25.12 19.79 24.61
C LEU A 856 -26.08 19.85 23.41
N LEU A 857 -26.41 18.71 22.84
CA LEU A 857 -27.26 18.63 21.64
C LEU A 857 -28.71 18.98 21.91
N ASP A 858 -29.20 18.80 23.16
CA ASP A 858 -30.55 19.22 23.56
C ASP A 858 -30.70 20.74 23.69
N ASN A 859 -29.58 21.41 23.78
CA ASN A 859 -29.52 22.88 23.98
C ASN A 859 -29.20 23.68 22.72
N VAL A 860 -29.14 23.04 21.55
CA VAL A 860 -28.86 23.65 20.25
C VAL A 860 -29.80 23.17 19.16
N ASP A 861 -30.20 24.07 18.29
CA ASP A 861 -31.01 23.79 17.11
C ASP A 861 -30.21 24.08 15.82
N PHE A 862 -30.44 23.26 14.80
CA PHE A 862 -29.91 23.48 13.46
C PHE A 862 -30.71 24.53 12.72
N ASP A 863 -30.06 25.58 12.21
CA ASP A 863 -30.74 26.69 11.49
C ASP A 863 -30.55 26.62 9.97
N LYS A 864 -29.28 26.58 9.52
CA LYS A 864 -28.97 26.65 8.07
C LYS A 864 -27.74 25.83 7.69
N TYR A 865 -27.80 25.32 6.46
CA TYR A 865 -26.70 24.64 5.81
C TYR A 865 -26.49 25.14 4.38
N ARG A 866 -25.23 25.39 4.01
CA ARG A 866 -24.84 25.76 2.66
C ARG A 866 -23.54 25.11 2.31
N MET A 867 -23.43 24.59 1.09
CA MET A 867 -22.17 24.11 0.51
C MET A 867 -21.68 25.05 -0.59
N VAL A 868 -20.37 25.26 -0.61
CA VAL A 868 -19.70 26.06 -1.65
C VAL A 868 -18.61 25.17 -2.26
N LYS A 869 -18.66 25.04 -3.59
CA LYS A 869 -17.60 24.42 -4.38
C LYS A 869 -16.40 25.36 -4.40
N GLU A 870 -15.23 24.86 -4.02
CA GLU A 870 -13.98 25.58 -4.27
C GLU A 870 -13.46 25.28 -5.69
N GLU A 871 -12.43 25.99 -6.12
CA GLU A 871 -11.82 25.72 -7.43
C GLU A 871 -11.17 24.35 -7.44
N GLU A 872 -11.33 23.65 -8.56
CA GLU A 872 -10.61 22.41 -8.85
C GLU A 872 -9.13 22.75 -9.00
N ARG A 873 -8.28 22.09 -8.22
CA ARG A 873 -6.85 22.35 -8.19
C ARG A 873 -6.03 21.06 -8.23
N GLN A 874 -4.81 21.18 -8.71
CA GLN A 874 -3.80 20.15 -8.56
C GLN A 874 -3.06 20.36 -7.24
N LEU A 875 -3.01 19.34 -6.40
CA LEU A 875 -2.16 19.35 -5.22
C LEU A 875 -0.76 18.88 -5.64
N VAL A 876 0.15 19.82 -5.82
CA VAL A 876 1.52 19.53 -6.27
C VAL A 876 2.36 19.06 -5.08
N LEU A 877 2.99 17.88 -5.23
CA LEU A 877 3.87 17.29 -4.23
C LEU A 877 5.33 17.70 -4.49
N GLU A 878 6.08 17.88 -3.43
CA GLU A 878 7.48 18.30 -3.47
C GLU A 878 8.41 17.12 -3.78
N ASN A 879 9.49 17.38 -4.52
CA ASN A 879 10.44 16.35 -4.95
C ASN A 879 11.51 16.09 -3.88
N GLU A 880 11.09 15.84 -2.64
CA GLU A 880 11.95 15.60 -1.50
C GLU A 880 11.63 14.25 -0.84
N ASN A 881 12.62 13.66 -0.18
CA ASN A 881 12.39 12.48 0.65
C ASN A 881 11.65 12.92 1.92
N ALA A 882 10.73 12.11 2.38
CA ALA A 882 10.05 12.38 3.63
C ALA A 882 10.91 11.87 4.81
N GLU A 883 11.20 12.77 5.74
CA GLU A 883 11.85 12.41 7.00
C GLU A 883 10.79 12.25 8.09
N VAL A 884 10.75 11.05 8.67
CA VAL A 884 9.85 10.74 9.79
C VAL A 884 10.66 10.51 11.06
N LYS A 885 10.10 10.88 12.19
CA LYS A 885 10.76 10.72 13.51
C LYS A 885 10.34 9.38 14.15
N PRO A 886 11.18 8.83 15.06
CA PRO A 886 10.80 7.65 15.83
C PRO A 886 9.49 7.84 16.60
N VAL A 887 8.84 6.73 16.95
CA VAL A 887 7.60 6.77 17.72
C VAL A 887 7.85 7.48 19.06
N PRO A 888 7.14 8.56 19.40
CA PRO A 888 7.33 9.24 20.66
C PRO A 888 6.93 8.31 21.83
N VAL A 889 7.87 8.03 22.71
CA VAL A 889 7.59 7.35 23.97
C VAL A 889 7.26 8.45 25.00
N GLY A 890 5.98 8.79 25.11
CA GLY A 890 5.53 9.82 26.04
C GLY A 890 5.45 9.30 27.47
N LEU A 891 5.93 10.08 28.45
CA LEU A 891 5.82 9.82 29.90
C LEU A 891 4.37 9.95 30.44
N GLY A 892 3.34 10.00 29.56
CA GLY A 892 1.98 10.33 29.95
C GLY A 892 1.88 11.82 30.33
N MET A 893 1.56 12.68 29.39
CA MET A 893 1.14 14.04 29.76
C MET A 893 -0.20 13.89 30.48
N GLY A 894 -0.31 14.49 31.67
CA GLY A 894 -1.56 14.71 32.36
C GLY A 894 -2.60 15.25 31.35
N MET A 895 -3.85 14.88 31.47
CA MET A 895 -4.88 15.37 30.56
C MET A 895 -4.84 16.89 30.50
N PRO A 896 -4.90 17.48 29.29
CA PRO A 896 -5.14 18.93 29.22
C PRO A 896 -6.43 19.22 29.96
N GLN A 897 -6.40 20.11 30.94
CA GLN A 897 -7.60 20.51 31.67
C GLN A 897 -8.65 20.96 30.66
N PRO A 898 -9.90 20.51 30.79
CA PRO A 898 -10.96 20.91 29.85
C PRO A 898 -11.12 22.42 29.89
N GLU A 899 -11.04 23.05 28.71
CA GLU A 899 -11.26 24.47 28.54
C GLU A 899 -12.78 24.74 28.58
N MET A 900 -13.31 24.91 29.81
CA MET A 900 -14.74 25.08 30.04
C MET A 900 -15.23 26.46 29.59
N GLU A 901 -16.07 26.49 28.57
CA GLU A 901 -16.64 27.72 28.00
C GLU A 901 -18.19 27.69 28.07
N VAL A 902 -18.85 28.81 28.14
CA VAL A 902 -20.31 28.93 28.12
C VAL A 902 -20.86 28.64 26.74
N LEU A 903 -22.06 28.03 26.67
CA LEU A 903 -22.67 27.60 25.41
C LEU A 903 -22.83 28.75 24.41
N SER A 904 -23.21 29.93 24.87
CA SER A 904 -23.37 31.10 23.98
C SER A 904 -22.09 31.50 23.27
N ASN A 905 -20.93 31.41 23.94
CA ASN A 905 -19.62 31.65 23.32
C ASN A 905 -19.24 30.54 22.39
N ILE A 906 -19.48 29.28 22.74
CA ILE A 906 -19.22 28.13 21.89
C ILE A 906 -20.04 28.20 20.59
N VAL A 907 -21.33 28.51 20.68
CA VAL A 907 -22.22 28.70 19.51
C VAL A 907 -21.81 29.92 18.69
N LYS A 908 -21.40 31.03 19.33
CA LYS A 908 -20.88 32.21 18.64
C LYS A 908 -19.59 31.88 17.87
N ASP A 909 -18.60 31.25 18.54
CA ASP A 909 -17.33 30.86 17.93
C ASP A 909 -17.53 29.87 16.78
N PHE A 910 -18.46 28.89 16.96
CA PHE A 910 -18.80 27.94 15.92
C PHE A 910 -19.42 28.62 14.69
N ASN A 911 -20.38 29.52 14.89
CA ASN A 911 -20.99 30.27 13.80
C ASN A 911 -20.04 31.29 13.15
N GLU A 912 -19.10 31.88 13.89
CA GLU A 912 -18.03 32.72 13.34
C GLU A 912 -16.99 31.92 12.54
N LEU A 913 -16.60 30.76 13.02
CA LEU A 913 -15.69 29.86 12.29
C LEU A 913 -16.31 29.34 10.99
N PHE A 914 -17.59 29.06 10.97
CA PHE A 914 -18.27 28.38 9.88
C PHE A 914 -19.36 29.24 9.18
N GLY A 915 -19.71 30.43 9.66
CA GLY A 915 -20.94 31.13 9.25
C GLY A 915 -20.86 32.53 8.64
N ASN A 916 -19.87 33.37 8.95
CA ASN A 916 -20.09 34.84 8.81
C ASN A 916 -19.08 35.68 8.01
N ILE A 917 -17.98 35.15 7.48
CA ILE A 917 -17.02 36.00 6.76
C ILE A 917 -16.92 35.55 5.29
N ASP A 918 -17.33 36.45 4.40
CA ASP A 918 -17.25 36.29 2.94
C ASP A 918 -15.85 36.72 2.46
N TRP A 919 -14.82 35.92 2.74
CA TRP A 919 -13.47 36.15 2.21
C TRP A 919 -13.38 35.70 0.75
N LYS A 920 -12.82 36.52 -0.11
CA LYS A 920 -12.55 36.16 -1.52
C LYS A 920 -11.40 35.15 -1.64
N ASN A 921 -10.44 35.21 -0.69
CA ASN A 921 -9.27 34.30 -0.67
C ASN A 921 -9.00 33.75 0.75
N ARG A 922 -9.85 32.86 1.22
CA ARG A 922 -9.92 32.40 2.60
C ARG A 922 -8.71 31.55 3.00
N ASP A 923 -8.16 30.77 2.09
CA ASP A 923 -7.00 29.89 2.38
C ASP A 923 -5.74 30.72 2.62
N GLU A 924 -5.60 31.84 1.91
CA GLU A 924 -4.50 32.76 2.13
C GLU A 924 -4.63 33.49 3.49
N VAL A 925 -5.83 33.87 3.82
CA VAL A 925 -6.14 34.50 5.14
C VAL A 925 -5.89 33.50 6.27
N GLN A 926 -6.33 32.25 6.14
CA GLN A 926 -6.12 31.20 7.15
C GLN A 926 -4.63 30.86 7.31
N ARG A 927 -3.90 30.76 6.19
CA ARG A 927 -2.45 30.53 6.21
C ARG A 927 -1.73 31.69 6.93
N GLN A 928 -2.09 32.91 6.62
CA GLN A 928 -1.51 34.11 7.25
C GLN A 928 -1.81 34.14 8.76
N ILE A 929 -3.04 33.83 9.18
CA ILE A 929 -3.38 33.73 10.61
C ILE A 929 -2.57 32.62 11.32
N ASN A 930 -2.38 31.49 10.68
CA ASN A 930 -1.64 30.36 11.26
C ASN A 930 -0.12 30.59 11.34
N GLU A 931 0.43 31.46 10.50
CA GLU A 931 1.85 31.87 10.55
C GLU A 931 2.15 32.91 11.64
N LEU A 932 1.18 33.72 12.03
CA LEU A 932 1.36 34.82 13.00
C LEU A 932 1.90 34.32 14.36
N PRO A 933 1.42 33.24 14.98
CA PRO A 933 1.97 32.76 16.24
C PRO A 933 3.47 32.44 16.17
N LYS A 934 3.94 31.88 15.07
CA LYS A 934 5.36 31.56 14.86
C LYS A 934 6.20 32.83 14.69
N ARG A 935 5.68 33.82 13.92
CA ARG A 935 6.35 35.10 13.71
C ARG A 935 6.46 35.90 15.03
N ILE A 936 5.40 35.91 15.83
CA ILE A 936 5.40 36.52 17.16
C ILE A 936 6.33 35.79 18.14
N ALA A 937 6.31 34.46 18.16
CA ALA A 937 7.19 33.68 18.99
C ALA A 937 8.68 33.80 18.60
N SER A 938 8.97 34.33 17.42
CA SER A 938 10.34 34.65 16.96
C SER A 938 10.77 36.07 17.33
N SER A 939 9.86 36.94 17.82
CA SER A 939 10.22 38.27 18.28
C SER A 939 10.99 38.23 19.59
N VAL A 940 12.19 38.82 19.60
CA VAL A 940 13.06 38.85 20.78
C VAL A 940 12.41 39.60 21.93
N ASP A 941 11.71 40.70 21.63
CA ASP A 941 11.06 41.54 22.62
C ASP A 941 9.87 40.83 23.27
N PHE A 942 9.04 40.15 22.49
CA PHE A 942 7.94 39.33 23.02
C PHE A 942 8.45 38.14 23.84
N VAL A 943 9.46 37.43 23.36
CA VAL A 943 10.06 36.29 24.09
C VAL A 943 10.62 36.74 25.46
N ASN A 944 11.32 37.87 25.48
CA ASN A 944 11.81 38.43 26.71
C ASN A 944 10.69 38.91 27.66
N ALA A 945 9.65 39.51 27.11
CA ALA A 945 8.50 39.96 27.90
C ALA A 945 7.73 38.79 28.51
N VAL A 946 7.59 37.66 27.80
CA VAL A 946 6.92 36.44 28.29
C VAL A 946 7.78 35.71 29.36
N LYS A 947 9.11 35.70 29.20
CA LYS A 947 10.02 34.99 30.12
C LYS A 947 10.37 35.79 31.38
N ASN A 948 10.48 37.08 31.26
CA ASN A 948 11.06 37.92 32.32
C ASN A 948 10.10 39.04 32.79
N GLY A 949 8.97 39.27 32.12
CA GLY A 949 7.98 40.30 32.43
C GLY A 949 6.70 39.76 33.09
N ASP A 950 5.87 40.69 33.55
CA ASP A 950 4.51 40.32 33.98
C ASP A 950 3.55 40.18 32.78
N ARG A 951 2.34 39.62 33.01
CA ARG A 951 1.34 39.38 31.97
C ARG A 951 0.90 40.65 31.23
N GLN A 952 0.94 41.84 31.89
CA GLN A 952 0.54 43.12 31.27
C GLN A 952 1.62 43.61 30.31
N VAL A 953 2.88 43.52 30.71
CA VAL A 953 4.03 43.87 29.84
C VAL A 953 4.06 42.91 28.60
N ALA A 954 3.87 41.63 28.79
CA ALA A 954 3.81 40.69 27.68
C ALA A 954 2.64 40.98 26.72
N GLN A 955 1.48 41.43 27.24
CA GLN A 955 0.33 41.78 26.40
C GLN A 955 0.55 43.09 25.60
N ILE A 956 1.21 44.10 26.21
CA ILE A 956 1.53 45.37 25.53
C ILE A 956 2.55 45.08 24.41
N THR A 957 3.65 44.40 24.70
CA THR A 957 4.67 44.06 23.72
C THR A 957 4.08 43.22 22.58
N PHE A 958 3.20 42.24 22.90
CA PHE A 958 2.47 41.48 21.89
C PHE A 958 1.67 42.37 20.93
N ASN A 959 0.91 43.32 21.45
CA ASN A 959 0.09 44.18 20.61
C ASN A 959 0.94 45.06 19.67
N ASP A 960 2.06 45.58 20.16
CA ASP A 960 2.99 46.37 19.35
C ASP A 960 3.65 45.53 18.26
N ASP A 961 4.13 44.35 18.61
CA ASP A 961 4.71 43.38 17.65
C ASP A 961 3.69 42.89 16.62
N MET A 962 2.45 42.61 17.03
CA MET A 962 1.37 42.21 16.12
C MET A 962 1.08 43.29 15.06
N VAL A 963 0.96 44.54 15.48
CA VAL A 963 0.77 45.67 14.56
C VAL A 963 1.95 45.76 13.58
N ALA A 964 3.18 45.66 14.07
CA ALA A 964 4.38 45.74 13.25
C ALA A 964 4.48 44.55 12.23
N ILE A 965 4.17 43.32 12.67
CA ILE A 965 4.23 42.12 11.82
C ILE A 965 3.12 42.19 10.74
N VAL A 966 1.89 42.58 11.12
CA VAL A 966 0.79 42.70 10.14
C VAL A 966 1.03 43.87 9.19
N ALA A 967 1.63 44.98 9.67
CA ALA A 967 2.00 46.12 8.83
C ALA A 967 3.11 45.75 7.84
N ALA A 968 4.07 44.90 8.21
CA ALA A 968 5.08 44.37 7.28
C ALA A 968 4.49 43.49 6.17
N MET A 969 3.30 42.91 6.38
CA MET A 969 2.54 42.16 5.36
C MET A 969 1.74 43.07 4.40
N LEU A 970 1.75 44.38 4.57
CA LEU A 970 1.05 45.35 3.72
C LEU A 970 1.53 45.33 2.26
N GLU A 971 2.79 44.95 2.01
CA GLU A 971 3.32 44.80 0.64
C GLU A 971 2.61 43.70 -0.13
N GLU A 972 2.07 42.67 0.55
CA GLU A 972 1.33 41.56 -0.04
C GLU A 972 -0.11 41.94 -0.44
N LYS A 973 -0.61 43.12 -0.06
CA LYS A 973 -1.97 43.66 -0.35
C LYS A 973 -3.11 42.69 -0.11
N THR A 974 -3.02 41.87 0.93
CA THR A 974 -3.97 40.78 1.17
C THR A 974 -5.25 41.26 1.85
N GLU A 975 -6.34 40.58 1.60
CA GLU A 975 -7.65 40.81 2.19
C GLU A 975 -7.60 40.74 3.73
N PHE A 976 -6.74 39.90 4.28
CA PHE A 976 -6.47 39.76 5.71
C PHE A 976 -5.96 41.08 6.30
N VAL A 977 -4.90 41.66 5.72
CA VAL A 977 -4.27 42.90 6.22
C VAL A 977 -5.27 44.06 6.19
N GLN A 978 -6.05 44.19 5.11
CA GLN A 978 -7.08 45.21 5.02
C GLN A 978 -8.15 45.04 6.08
N THR A 979 -8.60 43.80 6.34
CA THR A 979 -9.65 43.55 7.33
C THR A 979 -9.13 43.73 8.75
N TYR A 980 -7.88 43.36 9.01
CA TYR A 980 -7.25 43.51 10.32
C TYR A 980 -7.19 44.98 10.76
N PHE A 981 -6.82 45.92 9.87
CA PHE A 981 -6.74 47.33 10.20
C PHE A 981 -8.08 48.06 10.15
N ASN A 982 -9.06 47.58 9.37
CA ASN A 982 -10.36 48.27 9.19
C ASN A 982 -11.47 47.70 10.09
N ASN A 983 -11.28 46.58 10.75
CA ASN A 983 -12.28 45.95 11.63
C ASN A 983 -11.71 45.70 13.04
N PRO A 984 -12.00 46.58 14.03
CA PRO A 984 -11.49 46.40 15.40
C PRO A 984 -11.92 45.13 16.08
N ASP A 985 -13.11 44.60 15.79
CA ASP A 985 -13.59 43.36 16.40
C ASP A 985 -12.80 42.15 15.84
N PHE A 986 -12.52 42.15 14.56
CA PHE A 986 -11.66 41.16 13.93
C PHE A 986 -10.20 41.25 14.42
N GLN A 987 -9.65 42.44 14.55
CA GLN A 987 -8.33 42.67 15.12
C GLN A 987 -8.22 42.09 16.54
N ASN A 988 -9.18 42.40 17.41
CA ASN A 988 -9.22 41.91 18.78
C ASN A 988 -9.32 40.37 18.83
N PHE A 989 -10.13 39.77 17.96
CA PHE A 989 -10.29 38.33 17.84
C PHE A 989 -8.99 37.65 17.42
N VAL A 990 -8.32 38.14 16.36
CA VAL A 990 -7.05 37.58 15.87
C VAL A 990 -5.97 37.75 16.96
N ASN A 991 -5.86 38.91 17.58
CA ASN A 991 -4.86 39.18 18.62
C ASN A 991 -5.01 38.26 19.82
N ALA A 992 -6.23 38.04 20.32
CA ALA A 992 -6.45 37.12 21.44
C ALA A 992 -6.01 35.68 21.13
N ARG A 993 -6.30 35.24 19.93
CA ARG A 993 -5.99 33.86 19.49
C ARG A 993 -4.49 33.66 19.23
N VAL A 994 -3.85 34.61 18.54
CA VAL A 994 -2.42 34.59 18.27
C VAL A 994 -1.58 34.66 19.53
N TYR A 995 -2.01 35.53 20.51
CA TYR A 995 -1.36 35.63 21.81
C TYR A 995 -1.35 34.31 22.57
N GLN A 996 -2.50 33.62 22.66
CA GLN A 996 -2.59 32.35 23.34
C GLN A 996 -1.69 31.26 22.67
N ALA A 997 -1.73 31.22 21.35
CA ALA A 997 -0.92 30.26 20.59
C ALA A 997 0.58 30.54 20.68
N ALA A 998 0.99 31.85 20.62
CA ALA A 998 2.41 32.23 20.74
C ALA A 998 2.95 31.97 22.16
N VAL A 999 2.19 32.27 23.21
CA VAL A 999 2.58 31.94 24.58
C VAL A 999 2.69 30.45 24.83
N SER A 1000 1.81 29.65 24.21
CA SER A 1000 1.86 28.18 24.31
C SER A 1000 3.11 27.59 23.63
N GLN A 1001 3.64 28.24 22.60
CA GLN A 1001 4.88 27.81 21.92
C GLN A 1001 6.16 28.18 22.70
N LEU A 1002 6.06 29.14 23.62
CA LEU A 1002 7.21 29.59 24.42
C LEU A 1002 7.27 28.96 25.82
N ARG A 1003 6.22 28.29 26.23
CA ARG A 1003 6.16 27.47 27.46
C ARG A 1003 6.46 26.02 27.15
#